data_0ad23c5659674a8a82a1cb8644ad6833
#
_entry.id   0ad23c5659674a8a82a1cb8644ad6833
#
_cell.length_a   1.000
_cell.length_b   1.000
_cell.length_c   1.000
_cell.angle_alpha   90.00
_cell.angle_beta   90.00
_cell.angle_gamma   90.00
#
_symmetry.space_group_name_H-M   'P 1'
#
loop_
_entity.id
_entity.type
_entity.pdbx_description
1 polymer ?
#
loop_
_entity_poly.entity_id
_entity_poly.type
_entity_poly.pdbx_seq_one_letter_code
_entity_poly.pdbx_strand_id
1 'polypeptide(L)'
;MKRFIGALCLVLACGLLCSTEQAQKIDFSKKAVNFERSRAYDAIHYRIKLKLDLDQKSFAGETDITLTALKEGLEACILDAEEFNVTSVVSDWGEPLKFEQSAKELLVRLPKPYKFGETFSFTCSYHGKDPKIGLRFYEETSVNPKLVASDSWPDHVHHWFPCFDFPNDKVTNELIATVRSGLKVASNGRLVSVSEDKAAGTTTFHWSQELPHSTYLIFFAAAPYTVVHDSYKTIPVNYWVYPQDEKKALTTYAKTPKMIEFFNRIFGYDYPWAKYDQVSVPFGGGAESTTATAMGHRIMIDEKAEQDYSSVGIVSHELAHQWWGDLITLRTWAHAWMNESFGTYSDYLYYRYEKGDDEGAVNLLGKLNSYLREARTDYIRPIVTDHYDRPQDVFDSHSYPKGALVLHMLRNLVGDEPFFKTLSYFLHRYEFDAVDTQDFMRAVKTVTGQNLDWFFDQWIFKPGHPVFDIRSEWNEAEKTIKLKVTQVQDFSRGVPVFKMPASVKIVTPKGQDTKTVWIREKEETFEFSAEQKPYLVRFDEGNNLLMEYTFPKDLDELIYQLKNDDVRGRMWAASELVKFRDDPKVFQSLSACALKDPFWAVRRSAIETLGKIQARDVPAVLKKACLDARSAVRAAALAALGDRKDRSFIEFYKERFRKDTSYLVQAEALRALGKTGDPAVVPFLENAASLPSHNNVFKSAAESARKDVKK
;
A
#
# COMPACT_ATOMS: atom_id res chain seq x y z
N MET A 1 -18.81 -7.24 0.23
CA MET A 1 -17.87 -7.58 -0.86
C MET A 1 -18.24 -6.87 -2.16
N LYS A 2 -18.30 -5.56 -2.19
CA LYS A 2 -18.48 -4.69 -3.38
C LYS A 2 -17.98 -3.29 -3.01
N ARG A 3 -16.68 -3.05 -2.95
CA ARG A 3 -16.09 -1.70 -2.83
C ARG A 3 -14.56 -1.71 -2.81
N PHE A 4 -13.92 -2.31 -3.81
CA PHE A 4 -12.50 -2.10 -4.09
C PHE A 4 -12.21 -2.26 -5.58
N ILE A 5 -12.85 -1.45 -6.42
CA ILE A 5 -12.42 -1.24 -7.80
C ILE A 5 -12.83 0.19 -8.16
N GLY A 6 -11.88 1.06 -8.28
CA GLY A 6 -12.09 2.37 -8.89
C GLY A 6 -11.45 3.53 -8.16
N ALA A 7 -10.15 3.55 -8.06
CA ALA A 7 -9.44 4.73 -7.57
C ALA A 7 -8.09 4.92 -8.26
N LEU A 8 -8.15 5.10 -9.56
CA LEU A 8 -7.09 5.85 -10.23
C LEU A 8 -7.78 6.82 -11.19
N CYS A 9 -7.54 8.10 -11.00
CA CYS A 9 -8.09 9.26 -11.71
C CYS A 9 -9.40 9.82 -11.14
N LEU A 10 -9.25 10.78 -10.22
CA LEU A 10 -9.86 12.11 -10.37
C LEU A 10 -9.41 12.98 -9.19
N VAL A 11 -8.42 13.78 -9.43
CA VAL A 11 -8.03 14.88 -8.56
C VAL A 11 -8.67 16.15 -9.14
N LEU A 12 -9.24 16.93 -8.25
CA LEU A 12 -9.60 18.32 -8.33
C LEU A 12 -11.06 18.66 -8.60
N ALA A 13 -11.70 19.08 -7.53
CA ALA A 13 -12.55 20.25 -7.60
C ALA A 13 -12.21 21.17 -6.44
N CYS A 14 -11.85 22.36 -6.79
CA CYS A 14 -11.49 23.48 -5.93
C CYS A 14 -12.53 23.84 -4.90
N GLY A 15 -12.01 24.46 -3.87
CA GLY A 15 -12.61 25.11 -2.77
C GLY A 15 -13.85 25.94 -3.05
N LEU A 16 -14.78 25.72 -2.16
CA LEU A 16 -15.67 26.72 -1.61
C LEU A 16 -15.73 26.35 -0.14
N LEU A 17 -15.32 27.30 0.70
CA LEU A 17 -15.62 27.30 2.12
C LEU A 17 -17.15 27.13 2.29
N CYS A 18 -17.58 25.92 2.37
CA CYS A 18 -18.83 25.54 2.98
C CYS A 18 -18.47 24.57 4.07
N SER A 19 -18.47 25.06 5.30
CA SER A 19 -18.50 24.25 6.50
C SER A 19 -19.81 23.45 6.49
N THR A 20 -19.83 22.36 5.73
CA THR A 20 -20.77 21.28 5.98
C THR A 20 -20.05 20.34 6.92
N GLU A 21 -20.49 20.24 8.15
CA GLU A 21 -20.23 19.09 9.01
C GLU A 21 -20.58 17.81 8.22
N GLN A 22 -19.62 17.28 7.46
CA GLN A 22 -19.71 15.93 6.95
C GLN A 22 -19.50 15.03 8.17
N ALA A 23 -20.60 14.51 8.68
CA ALA A 23 -20.57 13.53 9.75
C ALA A 23 -19.60 12.41 9.36
N GLN A 24 -18.60 12.18 10.18
CA GLN A 24 -17.70 11.06 10.07
C GLN A 24 -18.52 9.79 10.03
N LYS A 25 -18.41 8.96 8.97
CA LYS A 25 -19.22 7.77 8.78
C LYS A 25 -18.91 6.68 9.79
N ILE A 26 -17.66 6.67 10.33
CA ILE A 26 -17.17 5.68 11.27
C ILE A 26 -16.55 6.40 12.47
N ASP A 27 -17.00 6.04 13.66
CA ASP A 27 -16.46 6.52 14.93
C ASP A 27 -15.75 5.35 15.63
N PHE A 28 -14.42 5.32 15.51
CA PHE A 28 -13.60 4.26 16.11
C PHE A 28 -13.72 4.18 17.64
N SER A 29 -14.01 5.28 18.33
CA SER A 29 -14.17 5.27 19.79
C SER A 29 -15.34 4.42 20.30
N LYS A 30 -16.26 4.06 19.40
CA LYS A 30 -17.43 3.22 19.70
C LYS A 30 -17.22 1.75 19.38
N LYS A 31 -16.08 1.40 18.76
CA LYS A 31 -15.75 0.01 18.45
C LYS A 31 -15.25 -0.72 19.68
N ALA A 32 -15.21 -2.05 19.60
CA ALA A 32 -14.71 -2.90 20.66
C ALA A 32 -13.26 -2.58 20.99
N VAL A 33 -12.91 -2.60 22.28
CA VAL A 33 -11.52 -2.49 22.75
C VAL A 33 -10.89 -3.87 22.70
N ASN A 34 -9.73 -3.96 22.03
CA ASN A 34 -9.00 -5.20 21.84
C ASN A 34 -7.66 -5.14 22.59
N PHE A 35 -7.33 -6.24 23.26
CA PHE A 35 -6.08 -6.41 23.99
C PHE A 35 -5.26 -7.53 23.37
N GLU A 36 -3.99 -7.59 23.73
CA GLU A 36 -3.15 -8.74 23.43
C GLU A 36 -3.75 -10.02 24.02
N ARG A 37 -3.82 -11.09 23.23
CA ARG A 37 -4.30 -12.39 23.72
C ARG A 37 -3.29 -13.00 24.67
N SER A 38 -3.77 -13.42 25.84
CA SER A 38 -2.97 -14.19 26.78
C SER A 38 -2.74 -15.59 26.27
N ARG A 39 -1.52 -16.10 26.45
CA ARG A 39 -1.11 -17.45 26.08
C ARG A 39 -0.92 -18.31 27.33
N ALA A 40 -1.54 -19.47 27.32
CA ALA A 40 -1.30 -20.50 28.34
C ALA A 40 -0.17 -21.47 27.92
N TYR A 41 0.19 -21.44 26.65
CA TYR A 41 1.23 -22.21 25.99
C TYR A 41 1.88 -21.35 24.89
N ASP A 42 3.03 -21.79 24.43
CA ASP A 42 3.80 -21.28 23.30
C ASP A 42 3.73 -22.31 22.17
N ALA A 43 3.32 -21.90 20.98
CA ALA A 43 3.29 -22.80 19.83
C ALA A 43 4.69 -22.91 19.22
N ILE A 44 5.20 -24.13 19.13
CA ILE A 44 6.57 -24.38 18.66
C ILE A 44 6.60 -24.81 17.21
N HIS A 45 5.67 -25.72 16.83
CA HIS A 45 5.66 -26.31 15.49
C HIS A 45 4.29 -26.80 15.08
N TYR A 46 3.91 -26.53 13.83
CA TYR A 46 2.76 -27.14 13.16
C TYR A 46 3.23 -27.96 11.96
N ARG A 47 2.94 -29.27 11.96
CA ARG A 47 3.14 -30.13 10.79
C ARG A 47 1.78 -30.44 10.18
N ILE A 48 1.47 -29.75 9.09
CA ILE A 48 0.14 -29.71 8.47
C ILE A 48 0.12 -30.65 7.27
N LYS A 49 -0.65 -31.73 7.34
CA LYS A 49 -0.90 -32.65 6.24
C LYS A 49 -2.28 -32.37 5.67
N LEU A 50 -2.38 -32.05 4.37
CA LEU A 50 -3.63 -31.73 3.69
C LEU A 50 -3.82 -32.62 2.46
N LYS A 51 -5.01 -33.19 2.30
CA LYS A 51 -5.49 -33.77 1.05
C LYS A 51 -6.61 -32.89 0.50
N LEU A 52 -6.42 -32.38 -0.72
CA LEU A 52 -7.27 -31.35 -1.33
C LEU A 52 -8.04 -31.92 -2.52
N ASP A 53 -9.35 -31.74 -2.55
CA ASP A 53 -10.21 -32.04 -3.69
C ASP A 53 -10.84 -30.76 -4.24
N LEU A 54 -10.30 -30.30 -5.38
CA LEU A 54 -10.75 -29.06 -6.01
C LEU A 54 -12.14 -29.21 -6.66
N ASP A 55 -12.54 -30.44 -7.02
CA ASP A 55 -13.83 -30.68 -7.68
C ASP A 55 -14.96 -30.70 -6.65
N GLN A 56 -14.72 -31.28 -5.48
CA GLN A 56 -15.65 -31.27 -4.35
C GLN A 56 -15.54 -30.04 -3.46
N LYS A 57 -14.53 -29.17 -3.69
CA LYS A 57 -14.17 -28.02 -2.83
C LYS A 57 -13.99 -28.44 -1.38
N SER A 58 -13.30 -29.56 -1.16
CA SER A 58 -13.14 -30.15 0.16
C SER A 58 -11.67 -30.39 0.49
N PHE A 59 -11.41 -30.48 1.78
CA PHE A 59 -10.10 -30.85 2.30
C PHE A 59 -10.25 -31.80 3.49
N ALA A 60 -9.27 -32.69 3.64
CA ALA A 60 -9.05 -33.49 4.84
C ALA A 60 -7.65 -33.15 5.36
N GLY A 61 -7.56 -32.88 6.64
CA GLY A 61 -6.32 -32.48 7.28
C GLY A 61 -5.96 -33.36 8.49
N GLU A 62 -4.67 -33.46 8.73
CA GLU A 62 -4.06 -33.95 9.96
C GLU A 62 -2.95 -32.98 10.34
N THR A 63 -3.04 -32.39 11.52
CA THR A 63 -2.01 -31.44 12.00
C THR A 63 -1.40 -31.98 13.30
N ASP A 64 -0.09 -32.23 13.25
CA ASP A 64 0.71 -32.48 14.44
C ASP A 64 1.06 -31.13 15.07
N ILE A 65 0.68 -30.91 16.32
CA ILE A 65 0.79 -29.66 17.04
C ILE A 65 1.75 -29.86 18.22
N THR A 66 2.83 -29.08 18.24
CA THR A 66 3.82 -29.08 19.33
C THR A 66 3.75 -27.78 20.09
N LEU A 67 3.50 -27.86 21.40
CA LEU A 67 3.31 -26.72 22.30
C LEU A 67 4.24 -26.84 23.50
N THR A 68 4.61 -25.70 24.10
CA THR A 68 5.31 -25.62 25.40
C THR A 68 4.41 -24.90 26.41
N ALA A 69 4.22 -25.49 27.59
CA ALA A 69 3.39 -24.90 28.65
C ALA A 69 3.99 -23.59 29.19
N LEU A 70 3.23 -22.51 29.23
CA LEU A 70 3.60 -21.21 29.83
C LEU A 70 3.01 -20.97 31.21
N LYS A 71 2.36 -21.98 31.79
CA LYS A 71 1.87 -21.95 33.17
C LYS A 71 2.07 -23.30 33.86
N GLU A 72 2.19 -23.26 35.16
CA GLU A 72 2.27 -24.48 35.97
C GLU A 72 0.90 -25.20 35.99
N GLY A 73 0.90 -26.50 35.86
CA GLY A 73 -0.30 -27.34 35.89
C GLY A 73 -1.24 -27.13 34.70
N LEU A 74 -0.72 -27.01 33.49
CA LEU A 74 -1.54 -26.90 32.26
C LEU A 74 -2.27 -28.23 32.00
N GLU A 75 -3.59 -28.26 32.12
CA GLU A 75 -4.43 -29.46 31.91
C GLU A 75 -5.24 -29.43 30.60
N ALA A 76 -5.33 -28.28 29.95
CA ALA A 76 -6.03 -28.11 28.67
C ALA A 76 -5.46 -26.97 27.85
N CYS A 77 -5.58 -27.05 26.54
CA CYS A 77 -5.29 -25.97 25.62
C CYS A 77 -6.51 -25.65 24.74
N ILE A 78 -6.65 -24.39 24.38
CA ILE A 78 -7.69 -23.89 23.49
C ILE A 78 -6.98 -23.42 22.22
N LEU A 79 -7.40 -23.96 21.07
CA LEU A 79 -6.97 -23.55 19.74
C LEU A 79 -8.13 -22.88 19.01
N ASP A 80 -7.84 -21.95 18.12
CA ASP A 80 -8.82 -21.40 17.20
C ASP A 80 -9.11 -22.44 16.10
N ALA A 81 -10.40 -22.65 15.77
CA ALA A 81 -10.86 -23.64 14.81
C ALA A 81 -12.26 -23.32 14.29
N GLU A 82 -12.36 -22.81 13.06
CA GLU A 82 -13.61 -22.44 12.40
C GLU A 82 -13.74 -23.14 11.01
N GLU A 83 -14.96 -23.30 10.50
CA GLU A 83 -15.31 -23.80 9.16
C GLU A 83 -14.86 -25.24 8.82
N PHE A 84 -14.37 -26.02 9.78
CA PHE A 84 -14.07 -27.45 9.64
C PHE A 84 -14.49 -28.25 10.89
N ASN A 85 -14.58 -29.58 10.73
CA ASN A 85 -14.95 -30.46 11.83
C ASN A 85 -13.76 -31.32 12.26
N VAL A 86 -13.39 -31.25 13.53
CA VAL A 86 -12.40 -32.13 14.14
C VAL A 86 -13.02 -33.50 14.40
N THR A 87 -12.38 -34.54 13.94
CA THR A 87 -12.87 -35.93 14.06
C THR A 87 -12.16 -36.72 15.13
N SER A 88 -10.90 -36.42 15.40
CA SER A 88 -10.13 -37.04 16.47
C SER A 88 -8.98 -36.13 16.93
N VAL A 89 -8.60 -36.31 18.19
CA VAL A 89 -7.37 -35.75 18.77
C VAL A 89 -6.64 -36.91 19.45
N VAL A 90 -5.35 -37.11 19.12
CA VAL A 90 -4.55 -38.21 19.61
C VAL A 90 -3.22 -37.71 20.15
N SER A 91 -2.77 -38.19 21.31
CA SER A 91 -1.46 -37.85 21.87
C SER A 91 -0.32 -38.37 21.01
N ASP A 92 0.91 -37.90 21.21
CA ASP A 92 2.12 -38.35 20.51
C ASP A 92 2.46 -39.85 20.74
N TRP A 93 1.93 -40.46 21.80
CA TRP A 93 2.05 -41.93 22.04
C TRP A 93 0.80 -42.71 21.60
N GLY A 94 -0.14 -42.10 20.89
CA GLY A 94 -1.24 -42.77 20.21
C GLY A 94 -2.54 -42.93 21.02
N GLU A 95 -2.65 -42.32 22.21
CA GLU A 95 -3.89 -42.38 23.01
C GLU A 95 -4.89 -41.30 22.62
N PRO A 96 -6.18 -41.61 22.47
CA PRO A 96 -7.22 -40.63 22.21
C PRO A 96 -7.33 -39.58 23.35
N LEU A 97 -7.37 -38.32 23.01
CA LEU A 97 -7.61 -37.22 23.95
C LEU A 97 -9.06 -36.76 23.86
N LYS A 98 -9.62 -36.35 25.02
CA LYS A 98 -10.94 -35.72 25.06
C LYS A 98 -10.84 -34.31 24.51
N PHE A 99 -11.77 -33.93 23.63
CA PHE A 99 -11.86 -32.59 23.08
C PHE A 99 -13.32 -32.13 22.98
N GLU A 100 -13.49 -30.82 22.93
CA GLU A 100 -14.76 -30.16 22.69
C GLU A 100 -14.56 -29.09 21.63
N GLN A 101 -15.33 -29.13 20.55
CA GLN A 101 -15.28 -28.11 19.49
C GLN A 101 -16.52 -27.23 19.57
N SER A 102 -16.31 -25.91 19.70
CA SER A 102 -17.34 -24.90 19.54
C SER A 102 -17.38 -24.38 18.09
N ALA A 103 -18.14 -23.33 17.83
CA ALA A 103 -18.14 -22.68 16.51
C ALA A 103 -16.81 -21.98 16.15
N LYS A 104 -15.96 -21.70 17.14
CA LYS A 104 -14.73 -20.91 16.98
C LYS A 104 -13.48 -21.53 17.56
N GLU A 105 -13.62 -22.46 18.49
CA GLU A 105 -12.53 -22.95 19.31
C GLU A 105 -12.56 -24.46 19.46
N LEU A 106 -11.39 -25.04 19.58
CA LEU A 106 -11.14 -26.43 19.93
C LEU A 106 -10.49 -26.51 21.32
N LEU A 107 -11.21 -26.96 22.32
CA LEU A 107 -10.67 -27.28 23.65
C LEU A 107 -10.15 -28.72 23.66
N VAL A 108 -8.85 -28.90 23.92
CA VAL A 108 -8.20 -30.21 24.06
C VAL A 108 -7.84 -30.45 25.51
N ARG A 109 -8.32 -31.55 26.13
CA ARG A 109 -7.96 -32.01 27.47
C ARG A 109 -6.66 -32.79 27.41
N LEU A 110 -5.63 -32.32 28.10
CA LEU A 110 -4.32 -32.94 28.12
C LEU A 110 -4.33 -34.20 29.03
N PRO A 111 -3.50 -35.17 28.75
CA PRO A 111 -3.53 -36.47 29.46
C PRO A 111 -3.02 -36.38 30.90
N LYS A 112 -2.25 -35.36 31.19
CA LYS A 112 -1.72 -35.01 32.54
C LYS A 112 -1.54 -33.50 32.64
N PRO A 113 -1.44 -32.94 33.87
CA PRO A 113 -0.95 -31.57 34.04
C PRO A 113 0.49 -31.44 33.61
N TYR A 114 0.80 -30.44 32.73
CA TYR A 114 2.18 -30.09 32.32
C TYR A 114 2.70 -28.92 33.16
N LYS A 115 3.99 -28.96 33.49
CA LYS A 115 4.68 -27.90 34.21
C LYS A 115 5.12 -26.79 33.23
N PHE A 116 5.38 -25.59 33.77
CA PHE A 116 5.99 -24.51 33.00
C PHE A 116 7.27 -24.99 32.29
N GLY A 117 7.35 -24.72 30.99
CA GLY A 117 8.46 -25.11 30.13
C GLY A 117 8.45 -26.57 29.63
N GLU A 118 7.49 -27.41 30.05
CA GLU A 118 7.33 -28.74 29.47
C GLU A 118 6.71 -28.65 28.07
N THR A 119 7.33 -29.37 27.11
CA THR A 119 6.84 -29.50 25.73
C THR A 119 6.01 -30.77 25.58
N PHE A 120 4.94 -30.69 24.79
CA PHE A 120 4.05 -31.80 24.49
C PHE A 120 3.49 -31.66 23.07
N SER A 121 3.04 -32.79 22.50
CA SER A 121 2.45 -32.79 21.17
C SER A 121 1.18 -33.64 21.12
N PHE A 122 0.35 -33.34 20.16
CA PHE A 122 -0.82 -34.13 19.80
C PHE A 122 -1.19 -33.91 18.34
N THR A 123 -1.92 -34.85 17.76
CA THR A 123 -2.38 -34.79 16.37
C THR A 123 -3.89 -34.56 16.33
N CYS A 124 -4.33 -33.55 15.58
CA CYS A 124 -5.72 -33.30 15.25
C CYS A 124 -6.02 -33.78 13.84
N SER A 125 -7.06 -34.63 13.68
CA SER A 125 -7.60 -34.98 12.35
C SER A 125 -8.93 -34.26 12.13
N TYR A 126 -9.11 -33.70 10.93
CA TYR A 126 -10.27 -32.87 10.62
C TYR A 126 -10.60 -32.88 9.13
N HIS A 127 -11.78 -32.37 8.78
CA HIS A 127 -12.20 -32.17 7.39
C HIS A 127 -13.10 -30.94 7.25
N GLY A 128 -13.04 -30.31 6.08
CA GLY A 128 -13.88 -29.17 5.72
C GLY A 128 -14.37 -29.25 4.27
N LYS A 129 -15.44 -28.52 3.98
CA LYS A 129 -16.02 -28.43 2.64
C LYS A 129 -16.51 -27.03 2.34
N ASP A 130 -16.10 -26.51 1.19
CA ASP A 130 -16.45 -25.19 0.64
C ASP A 130 -16.33 -24.04 1.66
N PRO A 131 -15.16 -23.92 2.35
CA PRO A 131 -14.94 -22.87 3.33
C PRO A 131 -15.08 -21.49 2.66
N LYS A 132 -15.54 -20.49 3.43
CA LYS A 132 -15.80 -19.15 2.90
C LYS A 132 -14.65 -18.19 3.21
N ILE A 133 -13.87 -18.51 4.23
CA ILE A 133 -12.75 -17.72 4.73
C ILE A 133 -11.52 -18.63 4.83
N GLY A 134 -10.33 -18.08 4.80
CA GLY A 134 -9.06 -18.76 5.04
C GLY A 134 -8.59 -19.68 3.93
N LEU A 135 -9.43 -20.53 3.37
CA LEU A 135 -9.10 -21.41 2.26
C LEU A 135 -10.14 -21.22 1.15
N ARG A 136 -9.69 -20.90 -0.06
CA ARG A 136 -10.57 -20.55 -1.17
C ARG A 136 -10.35 -21.44 -2.38
N PHE A 137 -11.43 -22.08 -2.85
CA PHE A 137 -11.46 -22.83 -4.10
C PHE A 137 -12.00 -21.94 -5.23
N TYR A 138 -11.23 -21.81 -6.29
CA TYR A 138 -11.56 -20.98 -7.44
C TYR A 138 -11.85 -21.84 -8.66
N GLU A 139 -12.98 -21.58 -9.31
CA GLU A 139 -13.30 -22.17 -10.61
C GLU A 139 -12.47 -21.53 -11.71
N GLU A 140 -12.30 -22.25 -12.81
CA GLU A 140 -11.65 -21.74 -14.00
C GLU A 140 -12.44 -20.56 -14.60
N THR A 141 -11.73 -19.53 -15.00
CA THR A 141 -12.26 -18.36 -15.70
C THR A 141 -11.38 -18.03 -16.90
N SER A 142 -11.72 -16.98 -17.64
CA SER A 142 -10.86 -16.47 -18.72
C SER A 142 -9.51 -15.90 -18.25
N VAL A 143 -9.32 -15.73 -16.95
CA VAL A 143 -8.12 -15.07 -16.38
C VAL A 143 -7.37 -15.92 -15.37
N ASN A 144 -7.98 -16.92 -14.76
CA ASN A 144 -7.33 -17.85 -13.84
C ASN A 144 -7.75 -19.28 -14.10
N PRO A 145 -6.85 -20.26 -13.92
CA PRO A 145 -7.18 -21.68 -13.93
C PRO A 145 -8.02 -22.07 -12.70
N LYS A 146 -8.53 -23.30 -12.68
CA LYS A 146 -9.08 -23.89 -11.46
C LYS A 146 -7.96 -24.12 -10.45
N LEU A 147 -8.12 -23.58 -9.22
CA LEU A 147 -7.09 -23.61 -8.18
C LEU A 147 -7.67 -23.53 -6.77
N VAL A 148 -6.83 -23.83 -5.79
CA VAL A 148 -7.07 -23.53 -4.38
C VAL A 148 -5.91 -22.72 -3.82
N ALA A 149 -6.21 -21.73 -2.96
CA ALA A 149 -5.22 -20.94 -2.26
C ALA A 149 -5.70 -20.58 -0.85
N SER A 150 -4.79 -20.56 0.10
CA SER A 150 -5.07 -19.98 1.42
C SER A 150 -5.11 -18.46 1.33
N ASP A 151 -5.99 -17.85 2.13
CA ASP A 151 -6.13 -16.42 2.34
C ASP A 151 -6.07 -16.20 3.85
N SER A 152 -4.87 -16.39 4.40
CA SER A 152 -4.61 -16.48 5.84
C SER A 152 -4.62 -15.12 6.55
N TRP A 153 -4.39 -14.04 5.79
CA TRP A 153 -4.28 -12.68 6.30
C TRP A 153 -5.65 -12.05 6.59
N PRO A 154 -5.84 -11.29 7.70
CA PRO A 154 -4.90 -11.14 8.82
C PRO A 154 -5.05 -12.22 9.91
N ASP A 155 -6.22 -12.82 10.10
CA ASP A 155 -6.56 -13.78 11.15
C ASP A 155 -7.47 -14.90 10.65
N HIS A 156 -7.11 -15.50 9.50
CA HIS A 156 -7.96 -16.49 8.83
C HIS A 156 -7.31 -17.89 8.73
N VAL A 157 -6.18 -18.13 9.35
CA VAL A 157 -5.50 -19.43 9.31
C VAL A 157 -6.34 -20.51 9.97
N HIS A 158 -6.97 -20.20 11.09
CA HIS A 158 -7.80 -21.10 11.86
C HIS A 158 -9.09 -21.58 11.16
N HIS A 159 -9.33 -21.13 9.91
CA HIS A 159 -10.41 -21.62 9.04
C HIS A 159 -10.01 -22.85 8.20
N TRP A 160 -8.74 -23.34 8.29
CA TRP A 160 -8.31 -24.49 7.53
C TRP A 160 -7.39 -25.47 8.28
N PHE A 161 -6.87 -25.08 9.45
CA PHE A 161 -6.29 -26.00 10.44
C PHE A 161 -6.36 -25.40 11.84
N PRO A 162 -6.41 -26.23 12.91
CA PRO A 162 -6.48 -25.73 14.27
C PRO A 162 -5.14 -25.14 14.73
N CYS A 163 -5.12 -23.90 15.23
CA CYS A 163 -3.90 -23.22 15.66
C CYS A 163 -4.20 -22.13 16.71
N PHE A 164 -3.17 -21.51 17.26
CA PHE A 164 -3.28 -20.23 17.94
C PHE A 164 -3.10 -19.14 16.89
N ASP A 165 -4.21 -18.53 16.46
CA ASP A 165 -4.21 -17.57 15.36
C ASP A 165 -4.15 -16.13 15.86
N PHE A 166 -2.97 -15.74 16.34
CA PHE A 166 -2.70 -14.37 16.79
C PHE A 166 -1.23 -13.99 16.54
N PRO A 167 -0.92 -12.75 16.14
CA PRO A 167 0.40 -12.38 15.64
C PRO A 167 1.53 -12.39 16.70
N ASN A 168 1.21 -12.42 18.00
CA ASN A 168 2.21 -12.41 19.08
C ASN A 168 2.87 -13.76 19.35
N ASP A 169 2.57 -14.79 18.55
CA ASP A 169 3.19 -16.10 18.65
C ASP A 169 3.86 -16.47 17.32
N LYS A 170 5.12 -16.91 17.38
CA LYS A 170 5.90 -17.30 16.21
C LYS A 170 6.25 -18.77 16.27
N VAL A 171 6.04 -19.46 15.14
CA VAL A 171 6.06 -20.90 15.03
C VAL A 171 6.79 -21.33 13.76
N THR A 172 7.47 -22.47 13.79
CA THR A 172 7.92 -23.16 12.58
C THR A 172 6.79 -24.02 12.02
N ASN A 173 6.81 -24.30 10.71
CA ASN A 173 5.81 -25.18 10.14
C ASN A 173 6.31 -26.04 8.99
N GLU A 174 5.66 -27.20 8.82
CA GLU A 174 5.73 -28.02 7.61
C GLU A 174 4.35 -28.11 6.94
N LEU A 175 4.32 -28.07 5.62
CA LEU A 175 3.13 -28.36 4.83
C LEU A 175 3.36 -29.57 3.94
N ILE A 176 2.54 -30.60 4.12
CA ILE A 176 2.52 -31.82 3.29
C ILE A 176 1.18 -31.84 2.55
N ALA A 177 1.16 -31.29 1.33
CA ALA A 177 -0.07 -31.12 0.56
C ALA A 177 -0.17 -32.14 -0.57
N THR A 178 -1.24 -32.93 -0.57
CA THR A 178 -1.58 -33.90 -1.64
C THR A 178 -2.67 -33.29 -2.52
N VAL A 179 -2.39 -33.20 -3.81
CA VAL A 179 -3.26 -32.64 -4.83
C VAL A 179 -3.35 -33.56 -6.03
N ARG A 180 -4.33 -33.34 -6.91
CA ARG A 180 -4.42 -34.03 -8.22
C ARG A 180 -3.13 -33.80 -9.01
N SER A 181 -2.64 -34.87 -9.69
CA SER A 181 -1.48 -34.76 -10.59
C SER A 181 -1.70 -33.69 -11.68
N GLY A 182 -0.62 -32.98 -12.02
CA GLY A 182 -0.65 -31.82 -12.93
C GLY A 182 -0.77 -30.47 -12.24
N LEU A 183 -1.13 -30.43 -10.96
CA LEU A 183 -1.02 -29.22 -10.15
C LEU A 183 0.35 -29.15 -9.48
N LYS A 184 0.82 -27.92 -9.22
CA LYS A 184 1.99 -27.64 -8.39
C LYS A 184 1.55 -26.88 -7.15
N VAL A 185 2.21 -27.12 -6.02
CA VAL A 185 1.94 -26.46 -4.76
C VAL A 185 3.11 -25.55 -4.42
N ALA A 186 2.82 -24.24 -4.26
CA ALA A 186 3.73 -23.27 -3.67
C ALA A 186 3.40 -23.11 -2.18
N SER A 187 4.41 -22.98 -1.32
CA SER A 187 4.24 -22.73 0.12
C SER A 187 5.50 -22.11 0.74
N ASN A 188 5.46 -21.86 2.04
CA ASN A 188 6.56 -21.28 2.81
C ASN A 188 7.79 -22.19 2.88
N GLY A 189 8.97 -21.61 3.04
CA GLY A 189 10.21 -22.32 3.29
C GLY A 189 10.77 -23.09 2.10
N ARG A 190 11.45 -24.21 2.37
CA ARG A 190 12.12 -25.04 1.36
C ARG A 190 11.21 -26.19 0.91
N LEU A 191 11.26 -26.50 -0.38
CA LEU A 191 10.69 -27.75 -0.89
C LEU A 191 11.58 -28.93 -0.48
N VAL A 192 11.07 -29.76 0.40
CA VAL A 192 11.78 -30.94 0.94
C VAL A 192 11.70 -32.14 -0.02
N SER A 193 10.49 -32.42 -0.53
CA SER A 193 10.27 -33.53 -1.45
C SER A 193 9.00 -33.34 -2.29
N VAL A 194 8.99 -34.05 -3.43
CA VAL A 194 7.80 -34.23 -4.27
C VAL A 194 7.67 -35.72 -4.56
N SER A 195 6.50 -36.32 -4.31
CA SER A 195 6.22 -37.71 -4.59
C SER A 195 4.92 -37.88 -5.37
N GLU A 196 4.93 -38.68 -6.42
CA GLU A 196 3.78 -38.97 -7.26
C GLU A 196 3.21 -40.35 -6.97
N ASP A 197 1.92 -40.42 -6.71
CA ASP A 197 1.15 -41.69 -6.71
C ASP A 197 0.37 -41.77 -8.01
N LYS A 198 0.94 -42.51 -8.98
CA LYS A 198 0.33 -42.71 -10.30
C LYS A 198 -0.97 -43.52 -10.24
N ALA A 199 -1.11 -44.43 -9.26
CA ALA A 199 -2.32 -45.24 -9.12
C ALA A 199 -3.48 -44.40 -8.58
N ALA A 200 -3.21 -43.52 -7.64
CA ALA A 200 -4.20 -42.54 -7.12
C ALA A 200 -4.37 -41.30 -8.00
N GLY A 201 -3.47 -41.04 -8.96
CA GLY A 201 -3.46 -39.83 -9.78
C GLY A 201 -3.19 -38.55 -8.96
N THR A 202 -2.35 -38.64 -7.94
CA THR A 202 -2.04 -37.56 -7.03
C THR A 202 -0.55 -37.26 -6.93
N THR A 203 -0.21 -36.05 -6.55
CA THR A 203 1.16 -35.62 -6.23
C THR A 203 1.16 -34.96 -4.86
N THR A 204 2.11 -35.34 -4.01
CA THR A 204 2.32 -34.81 -2.67
C THR A 204 3.57 -33.95 -2.65
N PHE A 205 3.43 -32.74 -2.15
CA PHE A 205 4.50 -31.75 -1.97
C PHE A 205 4.76 -31.58 -0.47
N HIS A 206 6.03 -31.65 -0.06
CA HIS A 206 6.44 -31.41 1.31
C HIS A 206 7.31 -30.15 1.37
N TRP A 207 6.85 -29.14 2.06
CA TRP A 207 7.51 -27.87 2.33
C TRP A 207 7.85 -27.74 3.81
N SER A 208 8.95 -27.05 4.14
CA SER A 208 9.38 -26.80 5.51
C SER A 208 9.86 -25.37 5.69
N GLN A 209 9.24 -24.65 6.62
CA GLN A 209 9.64 -23.34 7.11
C GLN A 209 10.34 -23.51 8.46
N GLU A 210 11.67 -23.42 8.43
CA GLU A 210 12.54 -23.77 9.56
C GLU A 210 12.76 -22.61 10.54
N LEU A 211 12.55 -21.35 10.09
CA LEU A 211 12.65 -20.16 10.93
C LEU A 211 11.25 -19.73 11.38
N PRO A 212 11.09 -19.32 12.65
CA PRO A 212 9.77 -19.02 13.20
C PRO A 212 9.16 -17.76 12.58
N HIS A 213 7.86 -17.83 12.32
CA HIS A 213 7.04 -16.72 11.82
C HIS A 213 5.62 -16.82 12.38
N SER A 214 4.83 -15.74 12.30
CA SER A 214 3.46 -15.74 12.81
C SER A 214 2.54 -16.57 11.92
N THR A 215 1.49 -17.15 12.51
CA THR A 215 0.56 -18.06 11.83
C THR A 215 -0.09 -17.45 10.60
N TYR A 216 -0.49 -16.17 10.62
CA TYR A 216 -1.14 -15.51 9.49
C TYR A 216 -0.26 -15.46 8.23
N LEU A 217 1.04 -15.71 8.36
CA LEU A 217 2.01 -15.81 7.25
C LEU A 217 2.09 -17.22 6.63
N ILE A 218 1.43 -18.22 7.23
CA ILE A 218 1.39 -19.56 6.68
C ILE A 218 0.50 -19.57 5.43
N PHE A 219 1.09 -19.97 4.31
CA PHE A 219 0.48 -19.87 3.00
C PHE A 219 0.70 -21.12 2.15
N PHE A 220 -0.30 -21.44 1.34
CA PHE A 220 -0.11 -22.31 0.19
C PHE A 220 -1.07 -21.95 -0.95
N ALA A 221 -0.67 -22.30 -2.16
CA ALA A 221 -1.54 -22.27 -3.33
C ALA A 221 -1.25 -23.45 -4.25
N ALA A 222 -2.29 -24.08 -4.78
CA ALA A 222 -2.17 -25.19 -5.71
C ALA A 222 -2.88 -24.89 -7.03
N ALA A 223 -2.11 -24.80 -8.10
CA ALA A 223 -2.57 -24.51 -9.46
C ALA A 223 -1.64 -25.17 -10.51
N PRO A 224 -2.00 -25.16 -11.80
CA PRO A 224 -1.12 -25.59 -12.88
C PRO A 224 -0.05 -24.53 -13.18
N TYR A 225 0.74 -24.14 -12.18
CA TYR A 225 1.73 -23.06 -12.30
C TYR A 225 2.85 -23.37 -13.29
N THR A 226 3.25 -22.36 -14.07
CA THR A 226 4.59 -22.23 -14.64
C THR A 226 5.47 -21.50 -13.63
N VAL A 227 6.68 -21.99 -13.40
CA VAL A 227 7.64 -21.37 -12.49
C VAL A 227 8.79 -20.80 -13.30
N VAL A 228 8.96 -19.49 -13.23
CA VAL A 228 10.11 -18.80 -13.82
C VAL A 228 11.14 -18.59 -12.72
N HIS A 229 12.36 -19.10 -12.95
CA HIS A 229 13.43 -19.08 -11.95
C HIS A 229 14.33 -17.87 -12.12
N ASP A 230 14.71 -17.25 -11.00
CA ASP A 230 15.66 -16.17 -10.85
C ASP A 230 16.45 -16.39 -9.54
N SER A 231 17.37 -15.49 -9.20
CA SER A 231 18.12 -15.59 -7.95
C SER A 231 18.74 -14.26 -7.52
N TYR A 232 18.88 -14.11 -6.20
CA TYR A 232 19.76 -13.12 -5.59
C TYR A 232 20.90 -13.85 -4.89
N LYS A 233 22.11 -13.80 -5.45
CA LYS A 233 23.27 -14.61 -4.97
C LYS A 233 22.85 -16.10 -4.90
N THR A 234 22.88 -16.68 -3.72
CA THR A 234 22.50 -18.09 -3.44
C THR A 234 21.02 -18.26 -3.08
N ILE A 235 20.26 -17.16 -2.96
CA ILE A 235 18.85 -17.21 -2.59
C ILE A 235 18.01 -17.39 -3.85
N PRO A 236 17.25 -18.50 -3.98
CA PRO A 236 16.31 -18.66 -5.08
C PRO A 236 15.21 -17.60 -5.03
N VAL A 237 14.91 -17.02 -6.19
CA VAL A 237 13.77 -16.12 -6.41
C VAL A 237 12.93 -16.74 -7.52
N ASN A 238 11.67 -17.04 -7.26
CA ASN A 238 10.84 -17.71 -8.25
C ASN A 238 9.52 -16.98 -8.47
N TYR A 239 9.06 -16.98 -9.71
CA TYR A 239 7.80 -16.37 -10.11
C TYR A 239 6.83 -17.48 -10.53
N TRP A 240 5.85 -17.75 -9.66
CA TRP A 240 4.81 -18.76 -9.86
C TRP A 240 3.61 -18.10 -10.54
N VAL A 241 3.52 -18.28 -11.84
CA VAL A 241 2.50 -17.60 -12.67
C VAL A 241 1.61 -18.61 -13.37
N TYR A 242 0.43 -18.18 -13.79
CA TYR A 242 -0.40 -19.02 -14.64
C TYR A 242 0.25 -19.23 -16.01
N PRO A 243 0.06 -20.37 -16.70
CA PRO A 243 0.76 -20.65 -17.95
C PRO A 243 0.62 -19.55 -19.02
N GLN A 244 -0.55 -18.92 -19.10
CA GLN A 244 -0.80 -17.83 -20.05
C GLN A 244 -0.04 -16.54 -19.72
N ASP A 245 0.47 -16.39 -18.51
CA ASP A 245 1.17 -15.18 -18.03
C ASP A 245 2.70 -15.36 -17.98
N GLU A 246 3.24 -16.51 -18.40
CA GLU A 246 4.69 -16.80 -18.38
C GLU A 246 5.53 -15.68 -18.99
N LYS A 247 5.11 -15.16 -20.16
CA LYS A 247 5.82 -14.08 -20.86
C LYS A 247 5.80 -12.75 -20.12
N LYS A 248 4.83 -12.55 -19.22
CA LYS A 248 4.72 -11.32 -18.42
C LYS A 248 5.53 -11.39 -17.12
N ALA A 249 5.95 -12.59 -16.69
CA ALA A 249 6.62 -12.79 -15.41
C ALA A 249 7.84 -11.88 -15.25
N LEU A 250 8.74 -11.85 -16.23
CA LEU A 250 9.95 -11.04 -16.18
C LEU A 250 9.64 -9.54 -16.27
N THR A 251 8.69 -9.11 -17.11
CA THR A 251 8.27 -7.70 -17.15
C THR A 251 7.73 -7.24 -15.79
N THR A 252 7.06 -8.14 -15.08
CA THR A 252 6.46 -7.81 -13.78
C THR A 252 7.45 -7.88 -12.63
N TYR A 253 8.32 -8.90 -12.58
CA TYR A 253 9.05 -9.29 -11.37
C TYR A 253 10.58 -9.22 -11.46
N ALA A 254 11.20 -9.08 -12.65
CA ALA A 254 12.65 -9.20 -12.81
C ALA A 254 13.51 -8.21 -12.00
N LYS A 255 12.89 -7.22 -11.35
CA LYS A 255 13.57 -6.28 -10.46
C LYS A 255 13.73 -6.80 -9.02
N THR A 256 13.08 -7.91 -8.67
CA THR A 256 13.06 -8.46 -7.31
C THR A 256 14.47 -8.72 -6.75
N PRO A 257 15.43 -9.33 -7.47
CA PRO A 257 16.79 -9.48 -6.94
C PRO A 257 17.49 -8.15 -6.59
N LYS A 258 17.27 -7.11 -7.38
CA LYS A 258 17.79 -5.76 -7.09
C LYS A 258 17.10 -5.10 -5.91
N MET A 259 15.83 -5.40 -5.68
CA MET A 259 15.10 -4.93 -4.50
C MET A 259 15.65 -5.57 -3.23
N ILE A 260 15.95 -6.89 -3.25
CA ILE A 260 16.60 -7.59 -2.12
C ILE A 260 17.95 -6.94 -1.81
N GLU A 261 18.79 -6.71 -2.83
CA GLU A 261 20.09 -6.03 -2.66
C GLU A 261 19.94 -4.64 -2.02
N PHE A 262 18.98 -3.86 -2.51
CA PHE A 262 18.70 -2.53 -2.00
C PHE A 262 18.25 -2.57 -0.54
N PHE A 263 17.30 -3.44 -0.19
CA PHE A 263 16.78 -3.54 1.17
C PHE A 263 17.82 -4.08 2.16
N ASN A 264 18.63 -5.08 1.79
CA ASN A 264 19.76 -5.53 2.60
C ASN A 264 20.65 -4.35 2.98
N ARG A 265 20.97 -3.50 2.02
CA ARG A 265 21.85 -2.34 2.23
C ARG A 265 21.22 -1.27 3.13
N ILE A 266 19.97 -0.86 2.86
CA ILE A 266 19.37 0.26 3.59
C ILE A 266 18.85 -0.13 4.96
N PHE A 267 18.44 -1.38 5.16
CA PHE A 267 18.01 -1.89 6.45
C PHE A 267 19.22 -2.37 7.29
N GLY A 268 20.39 -2.56 6.66
CA GLY A 268 21.57 -3.10 7.35
C GLY A 268 21.34 -4.47 7.96
N TYR A 269 20.50 -5.29 7.31
CA TYR A 269 20.13 -6.65 7.70
C TYR A 269 19.95 -7.48 6.45
N ASP A 270 20.71 -8.56 6.28
CA ASP A 270 20.62 -9.43 5.11
C ASP A 270 19.28 -10.19 5.09
N TYR A 271 18.77 -10.49 3.91
CA TYR A 271 17.55 -11.29 3.72
C TYR A 271 17.68 -12.64 4.43
N PRO A 272 16.83 -12.94 5.45
CA PRO A 272 17.09 -14.06 6.35
C PRO A 272 16.55 -15.40 5.85
N TRP A 273 15.68 -15.39 4.85
CA TRP A 273 14.87 -16.54 4.49
C TRP A 273 15.51 -17.42 3.42
N ALA A 274 15.01 -18.65 3.30
CA ALA A 274 15.58 -19.68 2.43
C ALA A 274 15.38 -19.43 0.93
N LYS A 275 14.34 -18.68 0.55
CA LYS A 275 13.96 -18.32 -0.82
C LYS A 275 13.04 -17.11 -0.81
N TYR A 276 12.70 -16.60 -1.99
CA TYR A 276 11.58 -15.67 -2.18
C TYR A 276 10.76 -16.06 -3.40
N ASP A 277 9.53 -16.51 -3.18
CA ASP A 277 8.56 -16.85 -4.22
C ASP A 277 7.47 -15.77 -4.31
N GLN A 278 7.08 -15.42 -5.52
CA GLN A 278 5.94 -14.55 -5.81
C GLN A 278 4.89 -15.39 -6.54
N VAL A 279 3.75 -15.61 -5.90
CA VAL A 279 2.77 -16.61 -6.30
C VAL A 279 1.49 -15.94 -6.78
N SER A 280 1.14 -16.08 -8.05
CA SER A 280 -0.10 -15.53 -8.63
C SER A 280 -1.34 -16.18 -8.03
N VAL A 281 -2.25 -15.35 -7.52
CA VAL A 281 -3.54 -15.75 -6.94
C VAL A 281 -4.68 -14.88 -7.49
N PRO A 282 -5.97 -15.34 -7.43
CA PRO A 282 -7.07 -14.56 -8.01
C PRO A 282 -7.55 -13.38 -7.17
N PHE A 283 -7.15 -13.24 -5.91
CA PHE A 283 -7.52 -12.09 -5.10
C PHE A 283 -6.71 -10.84 -5.45
N GLY A 284 -7.14 -9.65 -5.01
CA GLY A 284 -6.49 -8.37 -5.34
C GLY A 284 -5.41 -8.00 -4.34
N GLY A 285 -4.43 -7.19 -4.78
CA GLY A 285 -3.32 -6.74 -3.93
C GLY A 285 -2.21 -7.79 -3.79
N GLY A 286 -1.50 -7.73 -2.67
CA GLY A 286 -0.55 -8.73 -2.22
C GLY A 286 -0.91 -9.22 -0.83
N ALA A 287 -0.22 -10.27 -0.38
CA ALA A 287 -0.16 -10.70 1.00
C ALA A 287 1.25 -11.26 1.24
N GLU A 288 1.87 -10.76 2.26
CA GLU A 288 3.31 -10.85 2.52
C GLU A 288 3.81 -12.21 2.99
N SER A 289 3.01 -13.26 2.89
CA SER A 289 3.33 -14.59 3.42
C SER A 289 4.80 -14.97 3.28
N THR A 290 5.43 -15.32 4.39
CA THR A 290 6.88 -15.51 4.50
C THR A 290 7.41 -16.44 3.43
N THR A 291 8.40 -15.99 2.66
CA THR A 291 9.04 -16.72 1.55
C THR A 291 8.17 -17.06 0.34
N ALA A 292 6.85 -16.92 0.43
CA ALA A 292 5.90 -17.28 -0.63
C ALA A 292 4.76 -16.25 -0.71
N THR A 293 5.13 -15.02 -1.05
CA THR A 293 4.21 -13.87 -1.14
C THR A 293 3.12 -14.12 -2.17
N ALA A 294 1.88 -13.99 -1.74
CA ALA A 294 0.73 -14.08 -2.62
C ALA A 294 0.56 -12.77 -3.41
N MET A 295 0.50 -12.87 -4.73
CA MET A 295 0.44 -11.72 -5.64
C MET A 295 -0.83 -11.80 -6.50
N GLY A 296 -1.70 -10.81 -6.36
CA GLY A 296 -2.91 -10.74 -7.17
C GLY A 296 -2.60 -10.72 -8.68
N HIS A 297 -3.16 -11.66 -9.44
CA HIS A 297 -2.78 -11.83 -10.86
C HIS A 297 -2.99 -10.56 -11.72
N ARG A 298 -3.80 -9.59 -11.27
CA ARG A 298 -4.02 -8.30 -11.97
C ARG A 298 -2.81 -7.40 -12.03
N ILE A 299 -1.76 -7.67 -11.21
CA ILE A 299 -0.51 -6.92 -11.27
C ILE A 299 0.38 -7.34 -12.43
N MET A 300 0.08 -8.47 -13.09
CA MET A 300 0.84 -8.97 -14.25
C MET A 300 0.73 -7.99 -15.40
N ILE A 301 1.85 -7.36 -15.78
CA ILE A 301 1.94 -6.38 -16.84
C ILE A 301 2.66 -6.93 -18.07
N ASP A 302 2.14 -6.60 -19.26
CA ASP A 302 2.85 -6.81 -20.52
C ASP A 302 3.70 -5.57 -20.87
N GLU A 303 4.56 -5.69 -21.88
CA GLU A 303 5.44 -4.60 -22.33
C GLU A 303 4.68 -3.33 -22.72
N LYS A 304 3.45 -3.47 -23.26
CA LYS A 304 2.61 -2.32 -23.59
C LYS A 304 2.09 -1.64 -22.33
N ALA A 305 1.72 -2.41 -21.30
CA ALA A 305 1.21 -1.90 -20.03
C ALA A 305 2.30 -1.22 -19.20
N GLU A 306 3.58 -1.62 -19.35
CA GLU A 306 4.69 -1.10 -18.55
C GLU A 306 4.86 0.43 -18.67
N GLN A 307 4.50 1.03 -19.83
CA GLN A 307 4.57 2.49 -20.00
C GLN A 307 3.54 3.26 -19.16
N ASP A 308 2.46 2.60 -18.73
CA ASP A 308 1.32 3.21 -18.03
C ASP A 308 1.19 2.75 -16.58
N TYR A 309 1.62 1.53 -16.31
CA TYR A 309 1.47 0.84 -15.02
C TYR A 309 2.84 0.35 -14.55
N SER A 310 3.02 0.28 -13.26
CA SER A 310 4.25 -0.22 -12.66
C SER A 310 3.93 -1.22 -11.56
N SER A 311 4.55 -2.38 -11.60
CA SER A 311 4.51 -3.37 -10.53
C SER A 311 5.48 -3.03 -9.39
N VAL A 312 6.41 -2.09 -9.60
CA VAL A 312 7.52 -1.79 -8.67
C VAL A 312 7.02 -1.48 -7.27
N GLY A 313 5.97 -0.66 -7.14
CA GLY A 313 5.43 -0.28 -5.82
C GLY A 313 4.96 -1.49 -5.03
N ILE A 314 4.05 -2.29 -5.59
CA ILE A 314 3.51 -3.46 -4.89
C ILE A 314 4.58 -4.54 -4.69
N VAL A 315 5.42 -4.82 -5.68
CA VAL A 315 6.47 -5.84 -5.55
C VAL A 315 7.48 -5.47 -4.47
N SER A 316 7.89 -4.20 -4.38
CA SER A 316 8.81 -3.75 -3.33
C SER A 316 8.16 -3.64 -1.96
N HIS A 317 6.86 -3.33 -1.89
CA HIS A 317 6.07 -3.34 -0.66
C HIS A 317 6.01 -4.74 -0.06
N GLU A 318 5.52 -5.71 -0.83
CA GLU A 318 5.39 -7.09 -0.38
C GLU A 318 6.75 -7.76 -0.05
N LEU A 319 7.80 -7.42 -0.81
CA LEU A 319 9.14 -7.89 -0.47
C LEU A 319 9.66 -7.28 0.84
N ALA A 320 9.38 -5.99 1.10
CA ALA A 320 9.85 -5.33 2.31
C ALA A 320 9.25 -5.94 3.58
N HIS A 321 8.07 -6.52 3.49
CA HIS A 321 7.44 -7.26 4.59
C HIS A 321 8.27 -8.44 5.08
N GLN A 322 9.17 -9.01 4.25
CA GLN A 322 10.05 -10.09 4.68
C GLN A 322 10.97 -9.68 5.85
N TRP A 323 11.15 -8.37 6.09
CA TRP A 323 11.76 -7.79 7.29
C TRP A 323 10.69 -7.19 8.22
N TRP A 324 9.74 -6.40 7.67
CA TRP A 324 8.72 -5.64 8.40
C TRP A 324 7.37 -6.35 8.37
N GLY A 325 7.14 -7.27 9.26
CA GLY A 325 5.96 -8.14 9.30
C GLY A 325 6.33 -9.61 9.52
N ASP A 326 7.35 -10.10 8.82
CA ASP A 326 7.76 -11.49 8.86
C ASP A 326 8.89 -11.73 9.88
N LEU A 327 10.04 -11.05 9.71
CA LEU A 327 11.17 -11.15 10.64
C LEU A 327 10.81 -10.58 12.02
N ILE A 328 10.31 -9.34 12.03
CA ILE A 328 9.68 -8.74 13.20
C ILE A 328 8.21 -8.50 12.90
N THR A 329 7.32 -8.86 13.81
CA THR A 329 5.87 -8.83 13.59
C THR A 329 5.19 -7.93 14.61
N LEU A 330 4.13 -7.23 14.22
CA LEU A 330 3.28 -6.53 15.17
C LEU A 330 2.78 -7.47 16.28
N ARG A 331 2.77 -7.01 17.53
CA ARG A 331 2.32 -7.82 18.69
C ARG A 331 0.81 -7.93 18.76
N THR A 332 0.11 -6.90 18.35
CA THR A 332 -1.36 -6.85 18.25
C THR A 332 -1.76 -6.06 17.03
N TRP A 333 -2.94 -6.31 16.50
CA TRP A 333 -3.46 -5.61 15.33
C TRP A 333 -3.58 -4.09 15.52
N ALA A 334 -3.67 -3.61 16.77
CA ALA A 334 -3.61 -2.20 17.10
C ALA A 334 -2.35 -1.50 16.52
N HIS A 335 -1.27 -2.24 16.37
CA HIS A 335 0.02 -1.78 15.86
C HIS A 335 0.26 -2.15 14.39
N ALA A 336 -0.80 -2.31 13.57
CA ALA A 336 -0.71 -2.69 12.16
C ALA A 336 0.28 -1.82 11.34
N TRP A 337 0.50 -0.57 11.74
CA TRP A 337 1.46 0.32 11.11
C TRP A 337 2.91 -0.18 11.17
N MET A 338 3.26 -1.03 12.15
CA MET A 338 4.60 -1.61 12.27
C MET A 338 4.96 -2.51 11.07
N ASN A 339 3.96 -3.15 10.47
CA ASN A 339 4.11 -3.88 9.23
C ASN A 339 3.90 -2.93 8.04
N GLU A 340 2.72 -2.32 7.95
CA GLU A 340 2.21 -1.68 6.75
C GLU A 340 2.86 -0.34 6.43
N SER A 341 3.10 0.49 7.44
CA SER A 341 3.78 1.76 7.20
C SER A 341 5.23 1.57 6.78
N PHE A 342 5.91 0.57 7.37
CA PHE A 342 7.29 0.23 7.00
C PHE A 342 7.35 -0.36 5.59
N GLY A 343 6.44 -1.26 5.21
CA GLY A 343 6.28 -1.74 3.84
C GLY A 343 6.04 -0.59 2.86
N THR A 344 5.06 0.28 3.18
CA THR A 344 4.69 1.44 2.35
C THR A 344 5.81 2.49 2.25
N TYR A 345 6.61 2.68 3.29
CA TYR A 345 7.76 3.58 3.23
C TYR A 345 8.92 2.95 2.45
N SER A 346 9.09 1.66 2.55
CA SER A 346 10.10 0.90 1.81
C SER A 346 9.84 0.91 0.31
N ASP A 347 8.57 0.80 -0.12
CA ASP A 347 8.20 0.95 -1.53
C ASP A 347 8.60 2.34 -2.09
N TYR A 348 8.37 3.41 -1.30
CA TYR A 348 8.80 4.75 -1.65
C TYR A 348 10.33 4.85 -1.74
N LEU A 349 11.07 4.29 -0.78
CA LEU A 349 12.54 4.33 -0.77
C LEU A 349 13.12 3.65 -2.01
N TYR A 350 12.59 2.48 -2.39
CA TYR A 350 13.02 1.78 -3.60
C TYR A 350 12.61 2.53 -4.87
N TYR A 351 11.38 3.03 -4.93
CA TYR A 351 10.87 3.81 -6.07
C TYR A 351 11.73 5.06 -6.32
N ARG A 352 12.05 5.81 -5.24
CA ARG A 352 12.96 6.96 -5.31
C ARG A 352 14.36 6.56 -5.77
N TYR A 353 14.91 5.46 -5.26
CA TYR A 353 16.22 4.93 -5.67
C TYR A 353 16.24 4.58 -7.16
N GLU A 354 15.20 3.95 -7.66
CA GLU A 354 15.13 3.50 -9.06
C GLU A 354 14.82 4.64 -10.05
N LYS A 355 13.92 5.57 -9.69
CA LYS A 355 13.35 6.57 -10.59
C LYS A 355 13.87 7.99 -10.35
N GLY A 356 14.56 8.24 -9.25
CA GLY A 356 15.09 9.53 -8.86
C GLY A 356 14.17 10.34 -7.93
N ASP A 357 14.73 11.47 -7.45
CA ASP A 357 14.11 12.29 -6.40
C ASP A 357 12.78 12.91 -6.83
N ASP A 358 12.67 13.40 -8.04
CA ASP A 358 11.46 14.03 -8.58
C ASP A 358 10.29 13.04 -8.66
N GLU A 359 10.53 11.82 -9.14
CA GLU A 359 9.53 10.76 -9.14
C GLU A 359 9.19 10.31 -7.71
N GLY A 360 10.17 10.27 -6.80
CA GLY A 360 9.97 10.04 -5.37
C GLY A 360 9.07 11.10 -4.73
N ALA A 361 9.27 12.37 -5.05
CA ALA A 361 8.44 13.46 -4.55
C ALA A 361 6.97 13.34 -5.00
N VAL A 362 6.73 12.89 -6.23
CA VAL A 362 5.37 12.61 -6.75
C VAL A 362 4.75 11.37 -6.08
N ASN A 363 5.56 10.33 -5.81
CA ASN A 363 5.09 9.15 -5.08
C ASN A 363 4.63 9.51 -3.66
N LEU A 364 5.40 10.30 -2.90
CA LEU A 364 5.00 10.81 -1.58
C LEU A 364 3.74 11.68 -1.65
N LEU A 365 3.62 12.53 -2.68
CA LEU A 365 2.39 13.30 -2.89
C LEU A 365 1.18 12.39 -3.13
N GLY A 366 1.37 11.30 -3.84
CA GLY A 366 0.34 10.26 -4.02
C GLY A 366 -0.12 9.66 -2.70
N LYS A 367 0.83 9.31 -1.82
CA LYS A 367 0.56 8.80 -0.46
C LYS A 367 -0.18 9.84 0.39
N LEU A 368 0.26 11.10 0.38
CA LEU A 368 -0.42 12.20 1.05
C LEU A 368 -1.88 12.33 0.57
N ASN A 369 -2.09 12.38 -0.73
CA ASN A 369 -3.44 12.50 -1.30
C ASN A 369 -4.34 11.30 -0.99
N SER A 370 -3.78 10.10 -0.88
CA SER A 370 -4.53 8.89 -0.47
C SER A 370 -5.04 9.03 0.96
N TYR A 371 -4.17 9.39 1.90
CA TYR A 371 -4.53 9.64 3.28
C TYR A 371 -5.56 10.78 3.41
N LEU A 372 -5.29 11.94 2.80
CA LEU A 372 -6.17 13.10 2.90
C LEU A 372 -7.57 12.84 2.33
N ARG A 373 -7.70 12.00 1.30
CA ARG A 373 -8.99 11.61 0.77
C ARG A 373 -9.82 10.89 1.81
N GLU A 374 -9.27 9.86 2.46
CA GLU A 374 -9.98 9.12 3.51
C GLU A 374 -10.29 10.01 4.72
N ALA A 375 -9.31 10.80 5.17
CA ALA A 375 -9.47 11.72 6.29
C ALA A 375 -10.61 12.74 6.06
N ARG A 376 -10.81 13.20 4.82
CA ARG A 376 -11.87 14.15 4.45
C ARG A 376 -13.24 13.51 4.20
N THR A 377 -13.28 12.28 3.69
CA THR A 377 -14.54 11.66 3.23
C THR A 377 -15.11 10.61 4.15
N ASP A 378 -14.27 9.96 4.96
CA ASP A 378 -14.67 8.80 5.73
C ASP A 378 -14.44 9.00 7.24
N TYR A 379 -13.22 9.09 7.72
CA TYR A 379 -12.89 9.28 9.14
C TYR A 379 -11.43 9.68 9.37
N ILE A 380 -11.16 10.14 10.61
CA ILE A 380 -9.82 10.28 11.17
C ILE A 380 -9.72 9.45 12.45
N ARG A 381 -8.57 8.79 12.65
CA ARG A 381 -8.23 8.04 13.85
C ARG A 381 -6.73 8.19 14.17
N PRO A 382 -6.28 7.84 15.38
CA PRO A 382 -4.86 7.58 15.63
C PRO A 382 -4.34 6.47 14.71
N ILE A 383 -3.05 6.46 14.42
CA ILE A 383 -2.44 5.34 13.68
C ILE A 383 -2.54 4.07 14.53
N VAL A 384 -2.12 4.15 15.78
CA VAL A 384 -2.32 3.08 16.76
C VAL A 384 -3.65 3.26 17.46
N THR A 385 -4.49 2.24 17.40
CA THR A 385 -5.78 2.20 18.10
C THR A 385 -6.12 0.76 18.46
N ASP A 386 -6.57 0.55 19.69
CA ASP A 386 -7.12 -0.72 20.21
C ASP A 386 -8.63 -0.84 19.97
N HIS A 387 -9.25 0.22 19.45
CA HIS A 387 -10.66 0.27 19.11
C HIS A 387 -10.92 -0.23 17.68
N TYR A 388 -11.27 -1.49 17.49
CA TYR A 388 -11.71 -2.08 16.22
C TYR A 388 -12.61 -3.29 16.46
N ASP A 389 -13.49 -3.62 15.50
CA ASP A 389 -14.37 -4.79 15.60
C ASP A 389 -13.71 -6.03 14.98
N ARG A 390 -12.88 -5.84 13.98
CA ARG A 390 -12.11 -6.88 13.28
C ARG A 390 -10.74 -6.33 12.91
N PRO A 391 -9.70 -7.16 12.83
CA PRO A 391 -8.37 -6.73 12.42
C PRO A 391 -8.36 -5.91 11.11
N GLN A 392 -9.18 -6.28 10.13
CA GLN A 392 -9.29 -5.57 8.84
C GLN A 392 -9.66 -4.09 8.98
N ASP A 393 -10.27 -3.69 10.08
CA ASP A 393 -10.72 -2.31 10.29
C ASP A 393 -9.55 -1.31 10.47
N VAL A 394 -8.37 -1.81 10.85
CA VAL A 394 -7.17 -0.98 11.04
C VAL A 394 -6.21 -0.99 9.85
N PHE A 395 -6.53 -1.73 8.76
CA PHE A 395 -5.76 -1.74 7.52
C PHE A 395 -6.34 -0.73 6.52
N ASP A 396 -5.99 0.53 6.71
CA ASP A 396 -6.56 1.69 6.02
C ASP A 396 -5.47 2.73 5.68
N SER A 397 -5.87 3.90 5.19
CA SER A 397 -4.92 4.96 4.85
C SER A 397 -4.17 5.56 6.04
N HIS A 398 -4.56 5.24 7.27
CA HIS A 398 -3.81 5.63 8.47
C HIS A 398 -2.63 4.69 8.72
N SER A 399 -2.83 3.39 8.56
CA SER A 399 -1.78 2.38 8.73
C SER A 399 -0.81 2.31 7.56
N TYR A 400 -1.24 2.62 6.33
CA TYR A 400 -0.40 2.58 5.13
C TYR A 400 0.24 3.96 4.84
N PRO A 401 -0.41 4.87 4.09
CA PRO A 401 0.24 6.11 3.65
C PRO A 401 0.50 7.12 4.76
N LYS A 402 -0.40 7.30 5.76
CA LYS A 402 -0.13 8.24 6.86
C LYS A 402 1.10 7.82 7.66
N GLY A 403 1.18 6.54 8.05
CA GLY A 403 2.33 6.05 8.81
C GLY A 403 3.64 6.12 8.01
N ALA A 404 3.62 5.84 6.69
CA ALA A 404 4.78 6.03 5.83
C ALA A 404 5.24 7.49 5.78
N LEU A 405 4.32 8.45 5.73
CA LEU A 405 4.64 9.88 5.82
C LEU A 405 5.22 10.26 7.18
N VAL A 406 4.73 9.66 8.26
CA VAL A 406 5.28 9.86 9.62
C VAL A 406 6.71 9.32 9.71
N LEU A 407 7.00 8.15 9.13
CA LEU A 407 8.38 7.63 9.03
C LEU A 407 9.27 8.57 8.19
N HIS A 408 8.73 9.15 7.12
CA HIS A 408 9.45 10.15 6.33
C HIS A 408 9.77 11.40 7.16
N MET A 409 8.81 11.91 7.94
CA MET A 409 9.02 13.03 8.85
C MET A 409 10.04 12.70 9.93
N LEU A 410 9.99 11.51 10.53
CA LEU A 410 10.97 11.04 11.51
C LEU A 410 12.38 11.03 10.92
N ARG A 411 12.54 10.48 9.71
CA ARG A 411 13.82 10.48 8.99
C ARG A 411 14.37 11.90 8.79
N ASN A 412 13.52 12.84 8.37
CA ASN A 412 13.95 14.24 8.20
C ASN A 412 14.28 14.92 9.54
N LEU A 413 13.61 14.53 10.62
CA LEU A 413 13.86 15.08 11.95
C LEU A 413 15.18 14.61 12.54
N VAL A 414 15.51 13.31 12.41
CA VAL A 414 16.74 12.73 13.03
C VAL A 414 17.92 12.68 12.06
N GLY A 415 17.69 12.81 10.76
CA GLY A 415 18.67 12.66 9.68
C GLY A 415 18.77 11.23 9.14
N ASP A 416 19.32 11.10 7.94
CA ASP A 416 19.39 9.83 7.20
C ASP A 416 20.16 8.74 7.94
N GLU A 417 21.39 9.04 8.36
CA GLU A 417 22.26 8.06 9.01
C GLU A 417 21.65 7.52 10.31
N PRO A 418 21.22 8.36 11.29
CA PRO A 418 20.57 7.87 12.51
C PRO A 418 19.28 7.10 12.23
N PHE A 419 18.50 7.51 11.23
CA PHE A 419 17.26 6.81 10.86
C PHE A 419 17.56 5.39 10.40
N PHE A 420 18.41 5.19 9.38
CA PHE A 420 18.72 3.86 8.87
C PHE A 420 19.46 2.99 9.89
N LYS A 421 20.32 3.59 10.74
CA LYS A 421 20.94 2.90 11.85
C LYS A 421 19.89 2.44 12.89
N THR A 422 18.84 3.22 13.10
CA THR A 422 17.72 2.81 13.96
C THR A 422 16.98 1.61 13.37
N LEU A 423 16.71 1.59 12.06
CA LEU A 423 16.07 0.45 11.39
C LEU A 423 16.92 -0.82 11.57
N SER A 424 18.21 -0.73 11.29
CA SER A 424 19.14 -1.86 11.47
C SER A 424 19.19 -2.35 12.93
N TYR A 425 19.33 -1.43 13.89
CA TYR A 425 19.33 -1.78 15.31
C TYR A 425 18.02 -2.47 15.71
N PHE A 426 16.90 -1.98 15.24
CA PHE A 426 15.58 -2.50 15.58
C PHE A 426 15.39 -3.93 15.06
N LEU A 427 15.78 -4.21 13.79
CA LEU A 427 15.73 -5.55 13.21
C LEU A 427 16.61 -6.54 13.98
N HIS A 428 17.88 -6.20 14.27
CA HIS A 428 18.79 -7.10 15.01
C HIS A 428 18.39 -7.31 16.46
N ARG A 429 17.75 -6.31 17.09
CA ARG A 429 17.34 -6.39 18.49
C ARG A 429 16.13 -7.28 18.71
N TYR A 430 15.23 -7.31 17.71
CA TYR A 430 13.94 -7.96 17.80
C TYR A 430 13.71 -9.02 16.70
N GLU A 431 14.79 -9.53 16.10
CA GLU A 431 14.67 -10.60 15.09
C GLU A 431 13.85 -11.78 15.63
N PHE A 432 12.91 -12.24 14.83
CA PHE A 432 11.96 -13.32 15.17
C PHE A 432 11.08 -13.04 16.39
N ASP A 433 10.87 -11.79 16.76
CA ASP A 433 10.02 -11.41 17.91
C ASP A 433 8.78 -10.63 17.45
N ALA A 434 7.81 -10.51 18.36
CA ALA A 434 6.64 -9.67 18.21
C ALA A 434 6.85 -8.32 18.91
N VAL A 435 6.61 -7.22 18.20
CA VAL A 435 6.95 -5.86 18.61
C VAL A 435 5.76 -4.93 18.66
N ASP A 436 5.91 -3.83 19.40
CA ASP A 436 4.96 -2.73 19.43
C ASP A 436 5.63 -1.37 19.15
N THR A 437 4.83 -0.32 19.15
CA THR A 437 5.33 1.05 18.91
C THR A 437 6.35 1.50 19.97
N GLN A 438 6.21 1.07 21.22
CA GLN A 438 7.14 1.42 22.29
C GLN A 438 8.52 0.79 22.08
N ASP A 439 8.58 -0.41 21.51
CA ASP A 439 9.82 -1.06 21.12
C ASP A 439 10.58 -0.21 20.08
N PHE A 440 9.87 0.29 19.08
CA PHE A 440 10.46 1.18 18.08
C PHE A 440 10.90 2.53 18.67
N MET A 441 10.09 3.13 19.54
CA MET A 441 10.46 4.36 20.28
C MET A 441 11.72 4.16 21.10
N ARG A 442 11.88 3.00 21.76
CA ARG A 442 13.12 2.64 22.47
C ARG A 442 14.31 2.52 21.53
N ALA A 443 14.14 1.93 20.37
CA ALA A 443 15.20 1.83 19.36
C ALA A 443 15.63 3.22 18.85
N VAL A 444 14.68 4.09 18.52
CA VAL A 444 14.95 5.49 18.13
C VAL A 444 15.77 6.20 19.22
N LYS A 445 15.30 6.14 20.47
CA LYS A 445 15.99 6.77 21.61
C LYS A 445 17.40 6.21 21.83
N THR A 446 17.55 4.89 21.71
CA THR A 446 18.85 4.22 21.90
C THR A 446 19.89 4.65 20.87
N VAL A 447 19.48 4.74 19.61
CA VAL A 447 20.40 5.05 18.50
C VAL A 447 20.65 6.55 18.38
N THR A 448 19.63 7.39 18.55
CA THR A 448 19.76 8.84 18.36
C THR A 448 20.14 9.61 19.62
N GLY A 449 19.94 9.01 20.79
CA GLY A 449 20.05 9.72 22.08
C GLY A 449 18.94 10.72 22.35
N GLN A 450 17.96 10.86 21.44
CA GLN A 450 16.90 11.87 21.54
C GLN A 450 15.63 11.26 22.17
N ASN A 451 15.00 12.01 23.06
CA ASN A 451 13.66 11.70 23.51
C ASN A 451 12.65 12.34 22.53
N LEU A 452 12.00 11.50 21.73
CA LEU A 452 10.99 11.90 20.74
C LEU A 452 9.56 11.46 21.14
N ASP A 453 9.29 11.26 22.44
CA ASP A 453 7.95 10.89 22.93
C ASP A 453 6.89 11.87 22.42
N TRP A 454 7.20 13.18 22.40
CA TRP A 454 6.34 14.25 21.85
C TRP A 454 5.98 14.03 20.38
N PHE A 455 6.90 13.46 19.58
CA PHE A 455 6.67 13.18 18.16
C PHE A 455 5.70 12.01 17.99
N PHE A 456 5.96 10.90 18.68
CA PHE A 456 5.09 9.73 18.62
C PHE A 456 3.71 9.99 19.22
N ASP A 457 3.61 10.73 20.35
CA ASP A 457 2.33 11.09 20.96
C ASP A 457 1.40 11.77 19.93
N GLN A 458 1.87 12.79 19.24
CA GLN A 458 1.01 13.55 18.33
C GLN A 458 0.76 12.88 16.98
N TRP A 459 1.74 12.13 16.44
CA TRP A 459 1.62 11.59 15.09
C TRP A 459 1.09 10.16 15.03
N ILE A 460 1.33 9.37 16.06
CA ILE A 460 0.96 7.96 16.14
C ILE A 460 -0.26 7.74 17.05
N PHE A 461 -0.26 8.36 18.26
CA PHE A 461 -1.28 8.12 19.27
C PHE A 461 -2.42 9.16 19.30
N LYS A 462 -2.32 10.23 18.49
CA LYS A 462 -3.40 11.21 18.32
C LYS A 462 -3.95 11.18 16.89
N PRO A 463 -5.24 11.53 16.70
CA PRO A 463 -5.85 11.56 15.38
C PRO A 463 -5.46 12.81 14.58
N GLY A 464 -5.69 12.75 13.25
CA GLY A 464 -5.64 13.90 12.37
C GLY A 464 -4.24 14.30 11.90
N HIS A 465 -4.15 15.53 11.43
CA HIS A 465 -2.96 16.18 10.88
C HIS A 465 -3.15 17.71 10.94
N PRO A 466 -2.07 18.52 10.86
CA PRO A 466 -2.20 19.96 10.84
C PRO A 466 -2.79 20.48 9.52
N VAL A 467 -3.66 21.48 9.63
CA VAL A 467 -4.14 22.30 8.52
C VAL A 467 -3.69 23.72 8.76
N PHE A 468 -2.83 24.25 7.91
CA PHE A 468 -2.25 25.57 8.09
C PHE A 468 -2.93 26.63 7.20
N ASP A 469 -3.26 27.78 7.79
CA ASP A 469 -3.43 29.06 7.08
C ASP A 469 -2.13 29.85 7.21
N ILE A 470 -1.45 30.04 6.07
CA ILE A 470 -0.13 30.68 6.01
C ILE A 470 -0.29 32.02 5.29
N ARG A 471 0.31 33.07 5.84
CA ARG A 471 0.32 34.42 5.29
C ARG A 471 1.75 34.97 5.32
N SER A 472 2.21 35.55 4.22
CA SER A 472 3.48 36.26 4.19
C SER A 472 3.25 37.74 3.80
N GLU A 473 3.90 38.62 4.50
CA GLU A 473 3.83 40.05 4.24
C GLU A 473 5.25 40.62 4.17
N TRP A 474 5.52 41.41 3.12
CA TRP A 474 6.76 42.14 2.96
C TRP A 474 6.60 43.56 3.47
N ASN A 475 7.47 43.99 4.42
CA ASN A 475 7.54 45.35 4.89
C ASN A 475 8.76 46.06 4.27
N GLU A 476 8.50 46.96 3.32
CA GLU A 476 9.53 47.71 2.59
C GLU A 476 10.35 48.64 3.50
N ALA A 477 9.70 49.25 4.51
CA ALA A 477 10.37 50.21 5.40
C ALA A 477 11.31 49.50 6.40
N GLU A 478 10.89 48.35 6.92
CA GLU A 478 11.65 47.57 7.90
C GLU A 478 12.58 46.55 7.24
N LYS A 479 12.47 46.32 5.91
CA LYS A 479 13.20 45.28 5.18
C LYS A 479 13.01 43.90 5.79
N THR A 480 11.76 43.60 6.17
CA THR A 480 11.41 42.34 6.82
C THR A 480 10.28 41.63 6.11
N ILE A 481 10.31 40.28 6.17
CA ILE A 481 9.21 39.39 5.78
C ILE A 481 8.60 38.85 7.07
N LYS A 482 7.30 39.06 7.27
CA LYS A 482 6.53 38.44 8.36
C LYS A 482 5.77 37.27 7.81
N LEU A 483 6.08 36.06 8.32
CA LEU A 483 5.39 34.79 7.98
C LEU A 483 4.52 34.39 9.17
N LYS A 484 3.21 34.53 9.02
CA LYS A 484 2.22 34.08 10.00
C LYS A 484 1.76 32.70 9.63
N VAL A 485 1.79 31.76 10.59
CA VAL A 485 1.36 30.37 10.45
C VAL A 485 0.30 30.08 11.50
N THR A 486 -0.89 29.69 11.09
CA THR A 486 -2.01 29.40 11.99
C THR A 486 -2.51 27.97 11.72
N GLN A 487 -2.63 27.16 12.75
CA GLN A 487 -3.25 25.83 12.69
C GLN A 487 -4.77 25.99 12.81
N VAL A 488 -5.52 25.51 11.79
CA VAL A 488 -6.96 25.74 11.65
C VAL A 488 -7.77 24.44 11.56
N GLN A 489 -7.17 23.28 11.82
CA GLN A 489 -7.86 21.99 11.86
C GLN A 489 -8.97 21.96 12.93
N ASP A 490 -9.91 21.04 12.77
CA ASP A 490 -10.93 20.81 13.77
C ASP A 490 -10.34 20.12 15.02
N PHE A 491 -10.30 20.84 16.13
CA PHE A 491 -9.78 20.37 17.42
C PHE A 491 -10.80 19.57 18.24
N SER A 492 -12.06 19.54 17.83
CA SER A 492 -13.15 18.97 18.63
C SER A 492 -13.04 17.46 18.85
N ARG A 493 -12.25 16.76 18.00
CA ARG A 493 -12.10 15.29 17.98
C ARG A 493 -10.77 14.82 18.59
N GLY A 494 -10.18 15.57 19.46
CA GLY A 494 -8.89 15.24 20.08
C GLY A 494 -7.68 15.42 19.14
N VAL A 495 -7.87 16.09 18.00
CA VAL A 495 -6.76 16.50 17.12
C VAL A 495 -5.93 17.55 17.86
N PRO A 496 -4.61 17.34 18.03
CA PRO A 496 -3.78 18.25 18.79
C PRO A 496 -3.40 19.51 18.01
N VAL A 497 -2.83 20.49 18.72
CA VAL A 497 -1.92 21.45 18.12
C VAL A 497 -0.60 20.73 17.87
N PHE A 498 -0.21 20.60 16.61
CA PHE A 498 0.99 19.86 16.21
C PHE A 498 2.25 20.71 16.39
N LYS A 499 3.32 20.05 16.86
CA LYS A 499 4.65 20.64 17.03
C LYS A 499 5.60 20.05 16.00
N MET A 500 6.35 20.88 15.27
CA MET A 500 7.30 20.38 14.27
C MET A 500 8.27 21.46 13.81
N PRO A 501 9.46 21.09 13.34
CA PRO A 501 10.28 21.99 12.54
C PRO A 501 9.72 22.09 11.12
N ALA A 502 9.74 23.28 10.54
CA ALA A 502 9.41 23.53 9.15
C ALA A 502 10.52 24.35 8.48
N SER A 503 10.88 23.97 7.26
CA SER A 503 11.82 24.73 6.44
C SER A 503 11.10 25.89 5.74
N VAL A 504 11.70 27.07 5.76
CA VAL A 504 11.22 28.25 5.04
C VAL A 504 12.32 28.76 4.13
N LYS A 505 12.10 28.66 2.81
CA LYS A 505 13.01 29.20 1.80
C LYS A 505 12.54 30.57 1.35
N ILE A 506 13.46 31.51 1.32
CA ILE A 506 13.25 32.86 0.85
C ILE A 506 14.19 33.10 -0.32
N VAL A 507 13.62 33.49 -1.46
CA VAL A 507 14.38 33.83 -2.67
C VAL A 507 14.21 35.31 -2.98
N THR A 508 15.33 36.02 -3.05
CA THR A 508 15.39 37.47 -3.36
C THR A 508 16.24 37.72 -4.61
N PRO A 509 16.28 38.94 -5.16
CA PRO A 509 17.21 39.31 -6.22
C PRO A 509 18.69 39.08 -5.88
N LYS A 510 19.04 39.05 -4.59
CA LYS A 510 20.42 38.86 -4.11
C LYS A 510 20.81 37.40 -3.85
N GLY A 511 19.87 36.48 -3.87
CA GLY A 511 20.10 35.05 -3.61
C GLY A 511 18.97 34.39 -2.86
N GLN A 512 19.23 33.15 -2.39
CA GLN A 512 18.28 32.38 -1.61
C GLN A 512 18.86 31.98 -0.26
N ASP A 513 17.99 31.87 0.73
CA ASP A 513 18.31 31.36 2.07
C ASP A 513 17.18 30.46 2.57
N THR A 514 17.54 29.40 3.31
CA THR A 514 16.58 28.46 3.91
C THR A 514 16.78 28.45 5.43
N LYS A 515 15.72 28.72 6.16
CA LYS A 515 15.68 28.72 7.62
C LYS A 515 14.77 27.63 8.13
N THR A 516 15.16 27.00 9.22
CA THR A 516 14.27 26.11 9.98
C THR A 516 13.59 26.91 11.09
N VAL A 517 12.27 26.89 11.09
CA VAL A 517 11.44 27.45 12.16
C VAL A 517 10.76 26.33 12.93
N TRP A 518 10.52 26.52 14.22
CA TRP A 518 9.75 25.59 15.03
C TRP A 518 8.34 26.10 15.22
N ILE A 519 7.36 25.35 14.73
CA ILE A 519 5.96 25.56 15.03
C ILE A 519 5.65 24.82 16.34
N ARG A 520 5.13 25.53 17.34
CA ARG A 520 4.83 25.00 18.67
C ARG A 520 3.42 25.31 19.14
N GLU A 521 2.87 26.40 18.64
CA GLU A 521 1.62 26.97 19.08
C GLU A 521 0.56 26.92 17.96
N LYS A 522 -0.67 27.21 18.33
CA LYS A 522 -1.77 27.30 17.36
C LYS A 522 -1.54 28.41 16.34
N GLU A 523 -0.90 29.49 16.74
CA GLU A 523 -0.57 30.61 15.89
C GLU A 523 0.81 31.17 16.25
N GLU A 524 1.67 31.34 15.24
CA GLU A 524 3.02 31.91 15.39
C GLU A 524 3.34 32.81 14.22
N THR A 525 4.20 33.80 14.47
CA THR A 525 4.72 34.70 13.45
C THR A 525 6.24 34.68 13.48
N PHE A 526 6.85 34.46 12.31
CA PHE A 526 8.29 34.44 12.11
C PHE A 526 8.70 35.65 11.28
N GLU A 527 9.81 36.29 11.66
CA GLU A 527 10.36 37.43 10.95
C GLU A 527 11.70 37.11 10.31
N PHE A 528 11.87 37.51 9.07
CA PHE A 528 13.07 37.28 8.28
C PHE A 528 13.53 38.61 7.66
N SER A 529 14.80 38.96 7.81
CA SER A 529 15.38 40.13 7.17
C SER A 529 15.63 39.83 5.69
N ALA A 530 15.23 40.76 4.81
CA ALA A 530 15.53 40.71 3.39
C ALA A 530 15.74 42.18 2.91
N GLU A 531 16.79 42.42 2.13
CA GLU A 531 17.04 43.78 1.66
C GLU A 531 16.09 44.26 0.55
N GLN A 532 15.44 43.34 -0.13
CA GLN A 532 14.52 43.57 -1.25
C GLN A 532 13.31 42.65 -1.14
N LYS A 533 12.19 43.04 -1.75
CA LYS A 533 11.00 42.22 -1.85
C LYS A 533 11.37 40.84 -2.40
N PRO A 534 10.97 39.72 -1.74
CA PRO A 534 11.27 38.40 -2.20
C PRO A 534 10.52 38.07 -3.51
N TYR A 535 11.15 37.25 -4.37
CA TYR A 535 10.49 36.63 -5.50
C TYR A 535 9.64 35.44 -5.05
N LEU A 536 10.03 34.78 -3.94
CA LEU A 536 9.37 33.59 -3.44
C LEU A 536 9.60 33.41 -1.93
N VAL A 537 8.54 33.18 -1.19
CA VAL A 537 8.56 32.64 0.16
C VAL A 537 7.97 31.22 0.09
N ARG A 538 8.79 30.19 0.31
CA ARG A 538 8.38 28.78 0.23
C ARG A 538 8.35 28.17 1.63
N PHE A 539 7.18 27.69 2.05
CA PHE A 539 7.01 26.95 3.29
C PHE A 539 7.14 25.45 3.01
N ASP A 540 7.79 24.73 3.91
CA ASP A 540 8.12 23.32 3.79
C ASP A 540 8.91 22.99 2.49
N GLU A 541 10.07 23.66 2.33
CA GLU A 541 11.01 23.27 1.29
C GLU A 541 11.43 21.81 1.49
N GLY A 542 11.46 21.02 0.40
CA GLY A 542 11.72 19.59 0.47
C GLY A 542 10.45 18.75 0.68
N ASN A 543 9.33 19.38 1.05
CA ASN A 543 8.02 18.72 1.17
C ASN A 543 8.01 17.56 2.19
N ASN A 544 8.56 17.82 3.36
CA ASN A 544 8.81 16.85 4.40
C ASN A 544 7.64 16.63 5.36
N LEU A 545 6.65 17.54 5.35
CA LEU A 545 5.58 17.54 6.34
C LEU A 545 4.30 16.88 5.82
N LEU A 546 3.68 16.10 6.69
CA LEU A 546 2.30 15.64 6.54
C LEU A 546 1.37 16.78 6.94
N MET A 547 0.80 17.51 5.99
CA MET A 547 -0.05 18.67 6.25
C MET A 547 -1.01 18.96 5.11
N GLU A 548 -2.05 19.72 5.42
CA GLU A 548 -2.78 20.56 4.48
C GLU A 548 -2.44 22.03 4.71
N TYR A 549 -2.48 22.85 3.67
CA TYR A 549 -2.26 24.28 3.86
C TYR A 549 -2.92 25.14 2.79
N THR A 550 -3.20 26.38 3.17
CA THR A 550 -3.46 27.49 2.26
C THR A 550 -2.35 28.52 2.41
N PHE A 551 -1.85 29.00 1.30
CA PHE A 551 -0.79 30.03 1.27
C PHE A 551 -1.05 30.98 0.09
N PRO A 552 -1.90 32.01 0.25
CA PRO A 552 -2.16 32.99 -0.79
C PRO A 552 -0.89 33.70 -1.22
N LYS A 553 -0.68 33.80 -2.53
CA LYS A 553 0.45 34.44 -3.17
C LYS A 553 -0.04 35.36 -4.28
N ASP A 554 0.73 36.41 -4.60
CA ASP A 554 0.45 37.20 -5.77
C ASP A 554 0.79 36.46 -7.10
N LEU A 555 0.27 37.00 -8.20
CA LEU A 555 0.44 36.37 -9.52
C LEU A 555 1.91 36.24 -9.93
N ASP A 556 2.72 37.24 -9.69
CA ASP A 556 4.11 37.27 -10.13
C ASP A 556 4.94 36.26 -9.29
N GLU A 557 4.64 36.09 -7.98
CA GLU A 557 5.25 35.08 -7.12
C GLU A 557 4.88 33.67 -7.59
N LEU A 558 3.61 33.40 -7.93
CA LEU A 558 3.18 32.11 -8.47
C LEU A 558 3.84 31.79 -9.81
N ILE A 559 3.97 32.77 -10.71
CA ILE A 559 4.66 32.60 -11.98
C ILE A 559 6.16 32.33 -11.77
N TYR A 560 6.77 32.99 -10.78
CA TYR A 560 8.15 32.73 -10.41
C TYR A 560 8.30 31.30 -9.87
N GLN A 561 7.43 30.89 -8.95
CA GLN A 561 7.41 29.56 -8.35
C GLN A 561 7.21 28.46 -9.41
N LEU A 562 6.28 28.65 -10.34
CA LEU A 562 6.05 27.72 -11.47
C LEU A 562 7.31 27.44 -12.30
N LYS A 563 8.25 28.39 -12.37
CA LYS A 563 9.46 28.29 -13.19
C LYS A 563 10.69 27.80 -12.43
N ASN A 564 10.77 28.06 -11.12
CA ASN A 564 12.05 28.03 -10.40
C ASN A 564 12.05 27.16 -9.14
N ASP A 565 10.90 26.63 -8.70
CA ASP A 565 10.80 25.81 -7.49
C ASP A 565 11.10 24.31 -7.77
N ASP A 566 11.10 23.51 -6.73
CA ASP A 566 11.12 22.04 -6.87
C ASP A 566 9.87 21.54 -7.62
N VAL A 567 9.87 20.25 -7.97
CA VAL A 567 8.77 19.65 -8.74
C VAL A 567 7.42 19.83 -8.07
N ARG A 568 7.31 19.64 -6.74
CA ARG A 568 6.04 19.79 -6.03
C ARG A 568 5.62 21.24 -5.93
N GLY A 569 6.56 22.17 -5.71
CA GLY A 569 6.30 23.60 -5.71
C GLY A 569 5.80 24.09 -7.07
N ARG A 570 6.41 23.64 -8.19
CA ARG A 570 5.94 23.97 -9.55
C ARG A 570 4.55 23.40 -9.82
N MET A 571 4.28 22.13 -9.43
CA MET A 571 2.94 21.51 -9.54
C MET A 571 1.90 22.30 -8.76
N TRP A 572 2.23 22.69 -7.53
CA TRP A 572 1.34 23.48 -6.68
C TRP A 572 1.05 24.85 -7.28
N ALA A 573 2.09 25.56 -7.72
CA ALA A 573 1.94 26.88 -8.37
C ALA A 573 1.09 26.78 -9.65
N ALA A 574 1.28 25.72 -10.46
CA ALA A 574 0.44 25.50 -11.63
C ALA A 574 -1.05 25.40 -11.26
N SER A 575 -1.38 24.72 -10.16
CA SER A 575 -2.77 24.58 -9.71
C SER A 575 -3.35 25.88 -9.12
N GLU A 576 -2.54 26.65 -8.36
CA GLU A 576 -2.95 27.91 -7.74
C GLU A 576 -3.22 29.03 -8.76
N LEU A 577 -2.53 29.00 -9.90
CA LEU A 577 -2.71 29.95 -10.98
C LEU A 577 -4.14 29.97 -11.55
N VAL A 578 -4.97 28.94 -11.30
CA VAL A 578 -6.39 28.95 -11.69
C VAL A 578 -7.16 30.11 -11.05
N LYS A 579 -6.70 30.64 -9.90
CA LYS A 579 -7.30 31.78 -9.21
C LYS A 579 -7.17 33.08 -10.01
N PHE A 580 -6.21 33.15 -10.91
CA PHE A 580 -5.93 34.27 -11.80
C PHE A 580 -6.21 33.94 -13.27
N ARG A 581 -7.11 33.01 -13.55
CA ARG A 581 -7.35 32.44 -14.87
C ARG A 581 -7.72 33.45 -15.98
N ASP A 582 -8.17 34.64 -15.60
CA ASP A 582 -8.56 35.69 -16.53
C ASP A 582 -7.39 36.59 -16.95
N ASP A 583 -6.22 36.49 -16.27
CA ASP A 583 -5.01 37.19 -16.63
C ASP A 583 -4.27 36.50 -17.78
N PRO A 584 -3.96 37.21 -18.88
CA PRO A 584 -3.25 36.64 -20.03
C PRO A 584 -1.89 36.02 -19.69
N LYS A 585 -1.18 36.51 -18.66
CA LYS A 585 0.09 35.98 -18.20
C LYS A 585 -0.07 34.51 -17.73
N VAL A 586 -1.22 34.16 -17.17
CA VAL A 586 -1.51 32.79 -16.68
C VAL A 586 -1.58 31.82 -17.84
N PHE A 587 -2.36 32.14 -18.89
CA PHE A 587 -2.42 31.30 -20.09
C PHE A 587 -1.04 31.11 -20.73
N GLN A 588 -0.25 32.19 -20.86
CA GLN A 588 1.09 32.12 -21.43
C GLN A 588 2.03 31.24 -20.59
N SER A 589 2.05 31.43 -19.27
CA SER A 589 2.94 30.71 -18.36
C SER A 589 2.57 29.22 -18.28
N LEU A 590 1.28 28.89 -18.14
CA LEU A 590 0.81 27.52 -18.11
C LEU A 590 1.00 26.82 -19.47
N SER A 591 0.81 27.51 -20.60
CA SER A 591 1.05 26.94 -21.93
C SER A 591 2.52 26.61 -22.16
N ALA A 592 3.42 27.49 -21.72
CA ALA A 592 4.86 27.24 -21.78
C ALA A 592 5.25 26.04 -20.89
N CYS A 593 4.74 26.01 -19.66
CA CYS A 593 4.94 24.93 -18.70
C CYS A 593 4.41 23.59 -19.24
N ALA A 594 3.17 23.52 -19.69
CA ALA A 594 2.51 22.33 -20.22
C ALA A 594 3.26 21.65 -21.39
N LEU A 595 4.02 22.44 -22.17
CA LEU A 595 4.73 21.94 -23.36
C LEU A 595 6.23 21.80 -23.16
N LYS A 596 6.83 22.41 -22.13
CA LYS A 596 8.29 22.55 -22.03
C LYS A 596 8.89 22.24 -20.67
N ASP A 597 8.09 22.11 -19.58
CA ASP A 597 8.68 21.76 -18.28
C ASP A 597 9.41 20.41 -18.40
N PRO A 598 10.62 20.28 -17.86
CA PRO A 598 11.40 19.05 -18.00
C PRO A 598 10.70 17.85 -17.36
N PHE A 599 9.90 18.08 -16.31
CA PHE A 599 9.26 16.99 -15.55
C PHE A 599 7.80 16.82 -15.93
N TRP A 600 7.43 15.59 -16.24
CA TRP A 600 6.11 15.25 -16.80
C TRP A 600 4.93 15.61 -15.87
N ALA A 601 5.08 15.45 -14.53
CA ALA A 601 3.98 15.73 -13.60
C ALA A 601 3.67 17.23 -13.50
N VAL A 602 4.67 18.09 -13.69
CA VAL A 602 4.48 19.55 -13.77
C VAL A 602 3.75 19.90 -15.07
N ARG A 603 4.15 19.31 -16.23
CA ARG A 603 3.42 19.47 -17.50
C ARG A 603 1.97 19.04 -17.36
N ARG A 604 1.72 17.89 -16.71
CA ARG A 604 0.37 17.40 -16.43
C ARG A 604 -0.44 18.37 -15.57
N SER A 605 0.11 18.88 -14.47
CA SER A 605 -0.57 19.85 -13.61
C SER A 605 -0.93 21.14 -14.34
N ALA A 606 -0.04 21.63 -15.21
CA ALA A 606 -0.32 22.79 -16.05
C ALA A 606 -1.45 22.51 -17.06
N ILE A 607 -1.51 21.31 -17.65
CA ILE A 607 -2.58 20.87 -18.56
C ILE A 607 -3.93 20.81 -17.82
N GLU A 608 -3.97 20.20 -16.65
CA GLU A 608 -5.17 20.10 -15.83
C GLU A 608 -5.71 21.48 -15.45
N THR A 609 -4.84 22.45 -15.22
CA THR A 609 -5.22 23.84 -14.95
C THR A 609 -5.68 24.57 -16.21
N LEU A 610 -4.98 24.39 -17.34
CA LEU A 610 -5.41 24.93 -18.65
C LEU A 610 -6.80 24.42 -19.04
N GLY A 611 -7.15 23.18 -18.74
CA GLY A 611 -8.47 22.62 -18.96
C GLY A 611 -9.61 23.44 -18.35
N LYS A 612 -9.34 24.17 -17.25
CA LYS A 612 -10.29 25.02 -16.52
C LYS A 612 -10.35 26.46 -17.06
N ILE A 613 -9.47 26.81 -18.00
CA ILE A 613 -9.40 28.16 -18.61
C ILE A 613 -10.17 28.18 -19.92
N GLN A 614 -10.98 29.20 -20.13
CA GLN A 614 -11.85 29.34 -21.32
C GLN A 614 -11.21 30.12 -22.48
N ALA A 615 -9.89 30.33 -22.46
CA ALA A 615 -9.21 31.03 -23.56
C ALA A 615 -9.31 30.25 -24.88
N ARG A 616 -9.45 30.98 -25.99
CA ARG A 616 -9.66 30.47 -27.36
C ARG A 616 -8.57 29.49 -27.79
N ASP A 617 -7.32 29.76 -27.39
CA ASP A 617 -6.15 29.03 -27.84
C ASP A 617 -5.81 27.79 -26.99
N VAL A 618 -6.52 27.56 -25.88
CA VAL A 618 -6.32 26.38 -25.01
C VAL A 618 -6.43 25.06 -25.77
N PRO A 619 -7.46 24.83 -26.64
CA PRO A 619 -7.53 23.56 -27.40
C PRO A 619 -6.31 23.29 -28.28
N ALA A 620 -5.69 24.31 -28.83
CA ALA A 620 -4.49 24.15 -29.67
C ALA A 620 -3.28 23.70 -28.82
N VAL A 621 -3.14 24.20 -27.59
CA VAL A 621 -2.09 23.78 -26.64
C VAL A 621 -2.35 22.33 -26.21
N LEU A 622 -3.59 21.99 -25.82
CA LEU A 622 -3.96 20.65 -25.40
C LEU A 622 -3.75 19.61 -26.53
N LYS A 623 -4.08 19.93 -27.78
CA LYS A 623 -3.80 19.06 -28.92
C LYS A 623 -2.30 18.77 -29.08
N LYS A 624 -1.42 19.77 -28.86
CA LYS A 624 0.04 19.57 -28.88
C LYS A 624 0.46 18.65 -27.73
N ALA A 625 -0.10 18.84 -26.53
CA ALA A 625 0.18 18.03 -25.36
C ALA A 625 -0.29 16.56 -25.51
N CYS A 626 -1.29 16.28 -26.37
CA CYS A 626 -1.65 14.90 -26.75
C CYS A 626 -0.55 14.16 -27.51
N LEU A 627 0.56 14.80 -27.84
CA LEU A 627 1.73 14.21 -28.50
C LEU A 627 2.95 14.12 -27.56
N ASP A 628 2.78 14.39 -26.26
CA ASP A 628 3.86 14.32 -25.27
C ASP A 628 4.47 12.93 -25.21
N ALA A 629 5.76 12.85 -24.90
CA ALA A 629 6.46 11.59 -24.74
C ALA A 629 5.85 10.72 -23.62
N ARG A 630 5.35 11.34 -22.52
CA ARG A 630 4.78 10.64 -21.37
C ARG A 630 3.28 10.40 -21.57
N SER A 631 2.85 9.13 -21.48
CA SER A 631 1.43 8.74 -21.63
C SER A 631 0.49 9.47 -20.66
N ALA A 632 0.91 9.65 -19.41
CA ALA A 632 0.13 10.38 -18.40
C ALA A 632 -0.17 11.85 -18.78
N VAL A 633 0.75 12.51 -19.49
CA VAL A 633 0.56 13.88 -20.01
C VAL A 633 -0.42 13.87 -21.17
N ARG A 634 -0.27 12.92 -22.12
CA ARG A 634 -1.19 12.75 -23.26
C ARG A 634 -2.62 12.47 -22.80
N ALA A 635 -2.77 11.58 -21.79
CA ALA A 635 -4.08 11.24 -21.22
C ALA A 635 -4.73 12.45 -20.56
N ALA A 636 -3.99 13.22 -19.75
CA ALA A 636 -4.50 14.45 -19.13
C ALA A 636 -4.94 15.49 -20.17
N ALA A 637 -4.21 15.61 -21.27
CA ALA A 637 -4.59 16.51 -22.37
C ALA A 637 -5.88 16.08 -23.07
N LEU A 638 -6.07 14.77 -23.28
CA LEU A 638 -7.33 14.22 -23.82
C LEU A 638 -8.51 14.42 -22.86
N ALA A 639 -8.29 14.23 -21.56
CA ALA A 639 -9.29 14.47 -20.53
C ALA A 639 -9.77 15.94 -20.54
N ALA A 640 -8.81 16.87 -20.56
CA ALA A 640 -9.09 18.31 -20.61
C ALA A 640 -9.79 18.75 -21.90
N LEU A 641 -9.46 18.14 -23.06
CA LEU A 641 -10.19 18.34 -24.31
C LEU A 641 -11.60 17.77 -24.22
N GLY A 642 -11.78 16.56 -23.68
CA GLY A 642 -13.06 15.90 -23.50
C GLY A 642 -14.04 16.70 -22.64
N ASP A 643 -13.54 17.35 -21.58
CA ASP A 643 -14.35 18.19 -20.68
C ASP A 643 -14.96 19.42 -21.39
N ARG A 644 -14.43 19.81 -22.54
CA ARG A 644 -15.01 20.88 -23.37
C ARG A 644 -16.24 20.43 -24.16
N LYS A 645 -16.50 19.11 -24.24
CA LYS A 645 -17.67 18.49 -24.91
C LYS A 645 -17.83 18.90 -26.38
N ASP A 646 -16.76 19.26 -27.05
CA ASP A 646 -16.77 19.73 -28.43
C ASP A 646 -16.77 18.56 -29.42
N ARG A 647 -17.87 18.41 -30.17
CA ARG A 647 -18.08 17.34 -31.17
C ARG A 647 -17.07 17.42 -32.33
N SER A 648 -16.48 18.58 -32.60
CA SER A 648 -15.49 18.74 -33.66
C SER A 648 -14.22 17.90 -33.44
N PHE A 649 -13.99 17.39 -32.21
CA PHE A 649 -12.86 16.54 -31.86
C PHE A 649 -13.14 15.03 -31.98
N ILE A 650 -14.33 14.60 -32.38
CA ILE A 650 -14.68 13.17 -32.44
C ILE A 650 -13.68 12.37 -33.27
N GLU A 651 -13.35 12.82 -34.48
CA GLU A 651 -12.38 12.09 -35.33
C GLU A 651 -10.96 12.13 -34.74
N PHE A 652 -10.58 13.21 -34.07
CA PHE A 652 -9.30 13.30 -33.35
C PHE A 652 -9.23 12.27 -32.23
N TYR A 653 -10.29 12.09 -31.42
CA TYR A 653 -10.32 11.09 -30.35
C TYR A 653 -10.27 9.66 -30.88
N LYS A 654 -11.02 9.36 -31.97
CA LYS A 654 -10.97 8.06 -32.65
C LYS A 654 -9.54 7.76 -33.18
N GLU A 655 -8.88 8.78 -33.73
CA GLU A 655 -7.51 8.66 -34.21
C GLU A 655 -6.55 8.38 -33.07
N ARG A 656 -6.66 9.08 -31.92
CA ARG A 656 -5.83 8.82 -30.75
C ARG A 656 -6.05 7.41 -30.21
N PHE A 657 -7.28 6.92 -30.12
CA PHE A 657 -7.56 5.52 -29.76
C PHE A 657 -6.85 4.52 -30.70
N ARG A 658 -6.89 4.74 -31.99
CA ARG A 658 -6.32 3.80 -32.98
C ARG A 658 -4.80 3.82 -33.02
N LYS A 659 -4.16 4.99 -32.82
CA LYS A 659 -2.74 5.21 -33.08
C LYS A 659 -1.87 5.26 -31.83
N ASP A 660 -2.41 5.56 -30.67
CA ASP A 660 -1.59 5.66 -29.46
C ASP A 660 -1.19 4.26 -28.96
N THR A 661 0.05 4.13 -28.50
CA THR A 661 0.59 2.87 -27.98
C THR A 661 0.22 2.60 -26.53
N SER A 662 -0.32 3.58 -25.82
CA SER A 662 -0.63 3.51 -24.39
C SER A 662 -2.08 3.08 -24.14
N TYR A 663 -2.28 2.10 -23.27
CA TYR A 663 -3.61 1.70 -22.80
C TYR A 663 -4.34 2.85 -22.09
N LEU A 664 -3.60 3.64 -21.28
CA LEU A 664 -4.14 4.79 -20.55
C LEU A 664 -4.67 5.86 -21.51
N VAL A 665 -3.90 6.21 -22.52
CA VAL A 665 -4.29 7.23 -23.52
C VAL A 665 -5.45 6.75 -24.37
N GLN A 666 -5.42 5.50 -24.81
CA GLN A 666 -6.51 4.89 -25.59
C GLN A 666 -7.83 4.88 -24.77
N ALA A 667 -7.77 4.50 -23.50
CA ALA A 667 -8.94 4.52 -22.61
C ALA A 667 -9.47 5.95 -22.42
N GLU A 668 -8.59 6.94 -22.27
CA GLU A 668 -9.04 8.32 -22.11
C GLU A 668 -9.64 8.90 -23.40
N ALA A 669 -9.15 8.49 -24.56
CA ALA A 669 -9.77 8.84 -25.84
C ALA A 669 -11.21 8.31 -25.93
N LEU A 670 -11.50 7.09 -25.43
CA LEU A 670 -12.87 6.56 -25.35
C LEU A 670 -13.75 7.39 -24.40
N ARG A 671 -13.23 7.77 -23.24
CA ARG A 671 -13.97 8.63 -22.29
C ARG A 671 -14.26 10.00 -22.90
N ALA A 672 -13.26 10.61 -23.58
CA ALA A 672 -13.45 11.88 -24.28
C ALA A 672 -14.52 11.80 -25.39
N LEU A 673 -14.58 10.68 -26.12
CA LEU A 673 -15.68 10.43 -27.09
C LEU A 673 -17.04 10.43 -26.39
N GLY A 674 -17.19 9.74 -25.26
CA GLY A 674 -18.44 9.71 -24.50
C GLY A 674 -18.89 11.09 -24.04
N LYS A 675 -17.96 11.91 -23.56
CA LYS A 675 -18.22 13.29 -23.10
C LYS A 675 -18.77 14.22 -24.20
N THR A 676 -18.58 13.91 -25.48
CA THR A 676 -19.16 14.69 -26.58
C THR A 676 -20.68 14.61 -26.63
N GLY A 677 -21.31 13.60 -26.02
CA GLY A 677 -22.72 13.38 -26.01
C GLY A 677 -23.31 13.07 -27.40
N ASP A 678 -22.50 12.63 -28.38
CA ASP A 678 -22.94 12.31 -29.72
C ASP A 678 -23.30 10.83 -29.84
N PRO A 679 -24.59 10.46 -30.12
CA PRO A 679 -24.98 9.06 -30.28
C PRO A 679 -24.25 8.32 -31.40
N ALA A 680 -23.71 9.02 -32.38
CA ALA A 680 -22.99 8.42 -33.51
C ALA A 680 -21.65 7.75 -33.08
N VAL A 681 -21.18 8.00 -31.86
CA VAL A 681 -19.95 7.35 -31.34
C VAL A 681 -20.21 5.97 -30.72
N VAL A 682 -21.49 5.61 -30.44
CA VAL A 682 -21.82 4.36 -29.72
C VAL A 682 -21.31 3.11 -30.42
N PRO A 683 -21.47 2.90 -31.75
CA PRO A 683 -20.96 1.72 -32.42
C PRO A 683 -19.43 1.59 -32.31
N PHE A 684 -18.70 2.73 -32.30
CA PHE A 684 -17.26 2.73 -32.13
C PHE A 684 -16.86 2.30 -30.70
N LEU A 685 -17.60 2.78 -29.68
CA LEU A 685 -17.38 2.40 -28.28
C LEU A 685 -17.66 0.90 -28.04
N GLU A 686 -18.69 0.35 -28.66
CA GLU A 686 -19.03 -1.08 -28.58
C GLU A 686 -17.93 -1.96 -29.20
N ASN A 687 -17.43 -1.58 -30.36
CA ASN A 687 -16.30 -2.26 -30.96
C ASN A 687 -15.04 -2.19 -30.06
N ALA A 688 -14.72 -1.01 -29.54
CA ALA A 688 -13.58 -0.84 -28.65
C ALA A 688 -13.68 -1.68 -27.35
N ALA A 689 -14.89 -1.85 -26.82
CA ALA A 689 -15.14 -2.65 -25.62
C ALA A 689 -14.81 -4.14 -25.80
N SER A 690 -14.86 -4.66 -27.04
CA SER A 690 -14.55 -6.06 -27.35
C SER A 690 -13.06 -6.33 -27.57
N LEU A 691 -12.24 -5.29 -27.70
CA LEU A 691 -10.80 -5.45 -27.91
C LEU A 691 -10.07 -5.85 -26.62
N PRO A 692 -9.08 -6.74 -26.70
CA PRO A 692 -8.27 -7.12 -25.54
C PRO A 692 -7.46 -5.93 -25.03
N SER A 693 -7.36 -5.81 -23.71
CA SER A 693 -6.55 -4.76 -23.06
C SER A 693 -6.17 -5.17 -21.65
N HIS A 694 -5.08 -4.61 -21.13
CA HIS A 694 -4.67 -4.81 -19.76
C HIS A 694 -5.84 -4.54 -18.79
N ASN A 695 -6.14 -5.52 -17.93
CA ASN A 695 -7.23 -5.45 -16.93
C ASN A 695 -8.59 -4.97 -17.51
N ASN A 696 -8.88 -5.27 -18.78
CA ASN A 696 -10.11 -4.86 -19.47
C ASN A 696 -10.34 -3.33 -19.46
N VAL A 697 -9.27 -2.52 -19.50
CA VAL A 697 -9.38 -1.05 -19.41
C VAL A 697 -10.19 -0.43 -20.54
N PHE A 698 -10.15 -1.01 -21.76
CA PHE A 698 -10.97 -0.53 -22.87
C PHE A 698 -12.47 -0.78 -22.63
N LYS A 699 -12.82 -1.96 -22.15
CA LYS A 699 -14.20 -2.30 -21.81
C LYS A 699 -14.75 -1.32 -20.77
N SER A 700 -14.01 -1.12 -19.67
CA SER A 700 -14.41 -0.22 -18.59
C SER A 700 -14.54 1.23 -19.08
N ALA A 701 -13.61 1.72 -19.91
CA ALA A 701 -13.66 3.07 -20.46
C ALA A 701 -14.84 3.26 -21.42
N ALA A 702 -15.08 2.30 -22.32
CA ALA A 702 -16.19 2.35 -23.29
C ALA A 702 -17.56 2.27 -22.60
N GLU A 703 -17.72 1.43 -21.57
CA GLU A 703 -18.96 1.35 -20.79
C GLU A 703 -19.25 2.67 -20.06
N SER A 704 -18.20 3.30 -19.47
CA SER A 704 -18.33 4.64 -18.87
C SER A 704 -18.72 5.69 -19.92
N ALA A 705 -18.06 5.70 -21.07
CA ALA A 705 -18.34 6.62 -22.16
C ALA A 705 -19.77 6.50 -22.69
N ARG A 706 -20.30 5.27 -22.83
CA ARG A 706 -21.68 5.03 -23.24
C ARG A 706 -22.72 5.57 -22.24
N LYS A 707 -22.42 5.58 -20.94
CA LYS A 707 -23.27 6.21 -19.93
C LYS A 707 -23.29 7.74 -20.10
N ASP A 708 -22.18 8.34 -20.45
CA ASP A 708 -22.10 9.79 -20.66
C ASP A 708 -22.82 10.23 -21.94
N VAL A 709 -22.83 9.42 -23.02
CA VAL A 709 -23.64 9.69 -24.23
C VAL A 709 -25.13 9.68 -23.93
N LYS A 710 -25.60 8.87 -22.95
CA LYS A 710 -27.02 8.76 -22.60
C LYS A 710 -27.53 9.87 -21.66
N LYS A 711 -26.63 10.62 -21.04
CA LYS A 711 -26.94 11.81 -20.21
C LYS A 711 -27.16 13.05 -21.07
#